data_d4b48c8ff8c49608c1700bb23f72166f
#
_entry.id   d4b48c8ff8c49608c1700bb23f72166f
#
_cell.length_a   1.000
_cell.length_b   1.000
_cell.length_c   1.000
_cell.angle_alpha   90.00
_cell.angle_beta   90.00
_cell.angle_gamma   90.00
#
_symmetry.space_group_name_H-M   'P 1'
#
loop_
_entity.id
_entity.type
_entity.pdbx_description
1 polymer ?
#
loop_
_entity_poly.entity_id
_entity_poly.type
_entity_poly.pdbx_seq_one_letter_code
_entity_poly.pdbx_strand_id
1 'polypeptide(L)'
;MRIILCLLCFPFLLQAQNNVIAEKTKSMEMHKGYFTYYWDAAQGKIFILVDKLETPFLYVNSLPAGLGSNDIGLDRGQIGDSRIVFFQRIGKKVLLTQPNTDFRAVTKDPREQKAVNESFAQSILFSFNIEAEEANTLLIDLTPFLLRDAHGVADRIRKMKQGTYTLNEARSAIYIDHTKNFPKNSEFEATLTFIGGADAGRFVQRVAPSVEALTLRMHHSFVELPDNNYQPRKYDIRSGYFGTSYFDYGSDISEPIEKMVINRHRLIKKDPTALLSEPVKPIIYYLDNGTPEPIRSALLEGARWWNQAFEAAGYKNAFQVQILPDSVDPMDIRYNMINWVHRSTRGWSYGATIADPRTGEIIKGQVTLGSLRVRQDYLIFTSLLSPYINGKPVTDKMRTAAIHRLRQLAAHEVGHTLGLQHNYASSYNDRASVMDYPHPNIFVNEKGEIDFSKIYTNEIGAWDKRAIMYGYQDFGKGVDETPLLQNMLAENSNNGLLFIADADARAASGFHPYAHLWDNQSDAVSGLDQALAVRKKAMEQFGEEAIANFTPLAKLEDVLVPLYNYHRYQYEAVTKLIGGINYNYSVRGDAHQIKPTILSNAIQQKALEAAVNCLSATTLTIPERILQLIPPRPPMYYGVGELFEKRTGMSFDALAAAEALGDFELGFLFNVERANRLVQNKARAKTIGFDNVVDAVLKNTWYSPIPEGLQGSIQQQTQQQVLSWLLGVSQSTDANYEVKTICNDKIKELKVKLSALLKSDMTHKAHYAYALERINNPKDITLPKPTSIAPGAPIGCDVD
;
A
#
# COMPACT_ATOMS: atom_id res chain seq x y z
N MET A 1 -27.39 -65.53 73.64
CA MET A 1 -27.70 -64.98 72.30
C MET A 1 -26.60 -64.05 71.93
N ARG A 2 -25.65 -64.57 71.14
CA ARG A 2 -24.48 -63.77 70.68
C ARG A 2 -24.73 -63.30 69.25
N ILE A 3 -24.80 -62.00 69.03
CA ILE A 3 -24.91 -61.39 67.74
C ILE A 3 -23.48 -61.18 67.14
N ILE A 4 -23.19 -61.88 66.05
CA ILE A 4 -21.96 -61.72 65.26
C ILE A 4 -22.20 -60.59 64.31
N LEU A 5 -21.41 -59.50 64.45
CA LEU A 5 -21.39 -58.36 63.55
C LEU A 5 -20.38 -58.67 62.44
N CYS A 6 -20.84 -58.99 61.20
CA CYS A 6 -19.98 -59.09 60.00
C CYS A 6 -19.67 -57.70 59.48
N LEU A 7 -18.44 -57.24 59.66
CA LEU A 7 -17.92 -56.08 58.91
C LEU A 7 -17.59 -56.46 57.47
N LEU A 8 -18.39 -55.97 56.53
CA LEU A 8 -18.11 -56.01 55.11
C LEU A 8 -17.10 -54.92 54.78
N CYS A 9 -15.80 -55.27 54.65
CA CYS A 9 -14.80 -54.46 54.02
C CYS A 9 -15.04 -54.42 52.52
N PHE A 10 -15.61 -53.34 52.01
CA PHE A 10 -15.54 -53.02 50.60
C PHE A 10 -14.13 -52.50 50.29
N PRO A 11 -13.37 -53.15 49.38
CA PRO A 11 -12.13 -52.52 48.86
C PRO A 11 -12.50 -51.36 47.96
N PHE A 12 -12.23 -50.12 48.36
CA PHE A 12 -12.14 -48.99 47.45
C PHE A 12 -10.97 -49.28 46.52
N LEU A 13 -11.26 -49.79 45.35
CA LEU A 13 -10.38 -49.77 44.19
C LEU A 13 -10.25 -48.27 43.81
N LEU A 14 -9.25 -47.63 44.36
CA LEU A 14 -8.68 -46.43 43.73
C LEU A 14 -8.20 -46.87 42.37
N GLN A 15 -9.03 -46.66 41.31
CA GLN A 15 -8.54 -46.65 39.94
C GLN A 15 -7.50 -45.54 39.91
N ALA A 16 -6.22 -45.91 39.91
CA ALA A 16 -5.15 -45.01 39.48
C ALA A 16 -5.49 -44.61 38.05
N GLN A 17 -6.04 -43.42 37.88
CA GLN A 17 -6.13 -42.81 36.56
C GLN A 17 -4.69 -42.77 36.03
N ASN A 18 -4.37 -43.63 35.07
CA ASN A 18 -3.13 -43.56 34.33
C ASN A 18 -3.11 -42.20 33.62
N ASN A 19 -2.41 -41.24 34.17
CA ASN A 19 -2.26 -39.90 33.58
C ASN A 19 -1.27 -39.99 32.41
N VAL A 20 -1.75 -40.51 31.30
CA VAL A 20 -0.97 -40.84 30.11
C VAL A 20 -0.30 -39.57 29.53
N ILE A 21 -0.99 -38.45 29.54
CA ILE A 21 -0.46 -37.16 29.08
C ILE A 21 0.66 -36.71 30.02
N ALA A 22 0.44 -36.74 31.33
CA ALA A 22 1.47 -36.33 32.31
C ALA A 22 2.72 -37.22 32.24
N GLU A 23 2.58 -38.53 32.01
CA GLU A 23 3.72 -39.43 31.86
C GLU A 23 4.51 -39.09 30.54
N LYS A 24 3.80 -38.86 29.45
CA LYS A 24 4.40 -38.47 28.16
C LYS A 24 5.13 -37.11 28.22
N THR A 25 4.62 -36.17 29.00
CA THR A 25 5.13 -34.79 29.08
C THR A 25 5.99 -34.50 30.33
N LYS A 26 6.30 -35.49 31.15
CA LYS A 26 7.02 -35.30 32.43
C LYS A 26 8.40 -34.65 32.33
N SER A 27 9.10 -34.80 31.18
CA SER A 27 10.41 -34.21 30.91
C SER A 27 10.33 -32.91 30.12
N MET A 28 9.12 -32.45 29.78
CA MET A 28 8.88 -31.29 28.96
C MET A 28 8.52 -30.05 29.80
N GLU A 29 8.83 -28.87 29.29
CA GLU A 29 8.45 -27.61 29.90
C GLU A 29 7.01 -27.23 29.51
N MET A 30 6.12 -27.05 30.49
CA MET A 30 4.71 -26.71 30.27
C MET A 30 4.50 -25.19 30.26
N HIS A 31 3.84 -24.68 29.20
CA HIS A 31 3.42 -23.30 29.04
C HIS A 31 1.89 -23.18 28.99
N LYS A 32 1.30 -22.54 30.00
CA LYS A 32 -0.16 -22.32 30.06
C LYS A 32 -0.58 -21.03 29.36
N GLY A 33 -1.72 -21.05 28.67
CA GLY A 33 -2.31 -19.89 27.98
C GLY A 33 -3.57 -20.28 27.23
N TYR A 34 -3.81 -19.70 26.07
CA TYR A 34 -5.01 -19.99 25.26
C TYR A 34 -5.11 -21.47 24.88
N PHE A 35 -4.01 -22.05 24.34
CA PHE A 35 -3.76 -23.48 24.28
C PHE A 35 -2.56 -23.81 25.17
N THR A 36 -2.66 -24.79 26.03
CA THR A 36 -1.51 -25.28 26.79
C THR A 36 -0.57 -26.04 25.84
N TYR A 37 0.72 -25.70 25.83
CA TYR A 37 1.73 -26.44 25.06
C TYR A 37 2.89 -26.89 25.94
N TYR A 38 3.62 -27.89 25.46
CA TYR A 38 4.83 -28.44 26.08
C TYR A 38 5.99 -28.29 25.11
N TRP A 39 7.12 -27.83 25.64
CA TRP A 39 8.41 -27.78 24.93
C TRP A 39 9.26 -28.98 25.30
N ASP A 40 9.58 -29.84 24.36
CA ASP A 40 10.59 -30.91 24.50
C ASP A 40 11.94 -30.39 24.01
N ALA A 41 12.75 -29.92 24.94
CA ALA A 41 14.08 -29.38 24.62
C ALA A 41 15.06 -30.46 24.10
N ALA A 42 14.87 -31.72 24.46
CA ALA A 42 15.73 -32.82 23.99
C ALA A 42 15.47 -33.16 22.51
N GLN A 43 14.23 -33.00 22.03
CA GLN A 43 13.86 -33.30 20.66
C GLN A 43 13.66 -32.03 19.80
N GLY A 44 13.63 -30.84 20.39
CA GLY A 44 13.34 -29.59 19.71
C GLY A 44 11.87 -29.51 19.20
N LYS A 45 10.92 -30.05 19.98
CA LYS A 45 9.53 -30.21 19.55
C LYS A 45 8.53 -29.48 20.44
N ILE A 46 7.44 -29.03 19.81
CA ILE A 46 6.26 -28.47 20.48
C ILE A 46 5.11 -29.46 20.43
N PHE A 47 4.60 -29.81 21.61
CA PHE A 47 3.36 -30.56 21.75
C PHE A 47 2.27 -29.64 22.29
N ILE A 48 1.05 -29.74 21.74
CA ILE A 48 -0.09 -28.93 22.18
C ILE A 48 -1.21 -29.80 22.74
N LEU A 49 -1.86 -29.32 23.80
CA LEU A 49 -3.10 -29.90 24.29
C LEU A 49 -4.28 -29.35 23.52
N VAL A 50 -5.02 -30.23 22.88
CA VAL A 50 -6.28 -29.92 22.20
C VAL A 50 -7.43 -30.37 23.12
N ASP A 51 -7.93 -29.43 23.90
CA ASP A 51 -9.08 -29.58 24.79
C ASP A 51 -10.36 -28.91 24.26
N LYS A 52 -10.26 -28.19 23.14
CA LYS A 52 -11.33 -27.43 22.49
C LYS A 52 -11.61 -27.97 21.10
N LEU A 53 -12.04 -29.23 21.01
CA LEU A 53 -12.45 -29.80 19.72
C LEU A 53 -13.70 -29.08 19.18
N GLU A 54 -13.82 -29.00 17.85
CA GLU A 54 -14.93 -28.34 17.13
C GLU A 54 -15.18 -26.87 17.55
N THR A 55 -14.22 -26.26 18.26
CA THR A 55 -14.33 -24.87 18.72
C THR A 55 -13.51 -23.98 17.77
N PRO A 56 -14.15 -23.06 17.04
CA PRO A 56 -13.43 -22.17 16.12
C PRO A 56 -12.50 -21.21 16.83
N PHE A 57 -11.34 -20.98 16.22
CA PHE A 57 -10.38 -19.94 16.60
C PHE A 57 -9.76 -19.32 15.37
N LEU A 58 -9.06 -18.19 15.51
CA LEU A 58 -8.39 -17.52 14.41
C LEU A 58 -6.94 -18.03 14.31
N TYR A 59 -6.53 -18.46 13.13
CA TYR A 59 -5.15 -18.75 12.78
C TYR A 59 -4.61 -17.65 11.86
N VAL A 60 -3.47 -17.07 12.25
CA VAL A 60 -2.77 -16.05 11.48
C VAL A 60 -1.30 -16.46 11.35
N ASN A 61 -0.73 -16.36 10.15
CA ASN A 61 0.70 -16.48 9.96
C ASN A 61 1.32 -15.09 9.70
N SER A 62 2.59 -14.91 10.07
CA SER A 62 3.30 -13.64 9.86
C SER A 62 4.80 -13.84 9.73
N LEU A 63 5.52 -12.80 9.31
CA LEU A 63 6.98 -12.74 9.21
C LEU A 63 7.55 -11.74 10.25
N PRO A 64 7.85 -12.17 11.48
CA PRO A 64 8.48 -11.29 12.48
C PRO A 64 9.92 -10.93 12.12
N ALA A 65 10.61 -11.77 11.32
CA ALA A 65 11.91 -11.49 10.73
C ALA A 65 11.95 -12.04 9.30
N GLY A 66 11.93 -11.14 8.34
CA GLY A 66 11.99 -11.44 6.90
C GLY A 66 13.38 -11.25 6.30
N LEU A 67 13.47 -11.11 4.98
CA LEU A 67 14.71 -10.85 4.25
C LEU A 67 15.15 -9.37 4.31
N GLY A 68 14.40 -8.49 4.91
CA GLY A 68 14.74 -7.07 4.97
C GLY A 68 14.57 -6.32 3.65
N SER A 69 13.81 -6.86 2.71
CA SER A 69 13.53 -6.26 1.40
C SER A 69 12.05 -6.10 1.17
N ASN A 70 11.62 -4.87 1.06
CA ASN A 70 10.26 -4.49 0.65
C ASN A 70 10.06 -4.72 -0.85
N ASP A 71 11.13 -4.62 -1.67
CA ASP A 71 11.08 -4.89 -3.11
C ASP A 71 10.73 -6.36 -3.42
N ILE A 72 11.08 -7.30 -2.53
CA ILE A 72 10.67 -8.70 -2.64
C ILE A 72 9.28 -8.90 -2.01
N GLY A 73 8.87 -8.02 -1.10
CA GLY A 73 7.68 -8.19 -0.28
C GLY A 73 7.89 -9.24 0.84
N LEU A 74 9.08 -9.30 1.42
CA LEU A 74 9.46 -10.20 2.50
C LEU A 74 10.26 -9.44 3.56
N ASP A 75 9.71 -8.37 4.08
CA ASP A 75 10.30 -7.60 5.16
C ASP A 75 9.67 -7.93 6.53
N ARG A 76 10.25 -7.38 7.59
CA ARG A 76 9.79 -7.59 8.96
C ARG A 76 8.39 -7.05 9.19
N GLY A 77 7.54 -7.85 9.82
CA GLY A 77 6.23 -7.41 10.34
C GLY A 77 5.05 -7.67 9.40
N GLN A 78 5.26 -8.37 8.29
CA GLN A 78 4.16 -8.74 7.40
C GLN A 78 3.20 -9.72 8.08
N ILE A 79 1.90 -9.42 8.02
CA ILE A 79 0.82 -10.29 8.42
C ILE A 79 0.34 -11.04 7.18
N GLY A 80 0.19 -12.35 7.30
CA GLY A 80 -0.43 -13.20 6.27
C GLY A 80 -1.93 -13.31 6.46
N ASP A 81 -2.51 -14.33 5.85
CA ASP A 81 -3.95 -14.55 5.91
C ASP A 81 -4.46 -14.82 7.32
N SER A 82 -5.62 -14.26 7.64
CA SER A 82 -6.40 -14.58 8.84
C SER A 82 -7.45 -15.62 8.48
N ARG A 83 -7.39 -16.79 9.12
CA ARG A 83 -8.28 -17.93 8.83
C ARG A 83 -9.00 -18.39 10.08
N ILE A 84 -10.30 -18.58 10.00
CA ILE A 84 -11.03 -19.31 11.04
C ILE A 84 -10.72 -20.79 10.86
N VAL A 85 -10.31 -21.46 11.92
CA VAL A 85 -10.01 -22.89 11.93
C VAL A 85 -10.53 -23.55 13.21
N PHE A 86 -10.66 -24.86 13.18
CA PHE A 86 -10.96 -25.66 14.37
C PHE A 86 -10.26 -27.01 14.29
N PHE A 87 -10.03 -27.63 15.45
CA PHE A 87 -9.53 -28.98 15.55
C PHE A 87 -10.68 -29.97 15.52
N GLN A 88 -10.59 -30.95 14.60
CA GLN A 88 -11.58 -32.04 14.46
C GLN A 88 -10.90 -33.39 14.64
N ARG A 89 -11.47 -34.23 15.50
CA ARG A 89 -10.98 -35.61 15.67
C ARG A 89 -11.60 -36.53 14.65
N ILE A 90 -10.78 -37.29 13.90
CA ILE A 90 -11.18 -38.36 13.00
C ILE A 90 -10.37 -39.62 13.33
N GLY A 91 -10.95 -40.50 14.09
CA GLY A 91 -10.30 -41.71 14.56
C GLY A 91 -9.04 -41.43 15.41
N LYS A 92 -7.86 -41.80 14.92
CA LYS A 92 -6.56 -41.57 15.56
C LYS A 92 -5.86 -40.28 15.09
N LYS A 93 -6.55 -39.41 14.34
CA LYS A 93 -6.01 -38.16 13.83
C LYS A 93 -6.80 -36.96 14.36
N VAL A 94 -6.11 -35.84 14.45
CA VAL A 94 -6.69 -34.52 14.63
C VAL A 94 -6.42 -33.73 13.36
N LEU A 95 -7.48 -33.20 12.76
CA LEU A 95 -7.40 -32.34 11.58
C LEU A 95 -7.52 -30.89 12.00
N LEU A 96 -6.70 -30.01 11.42
CA LEU A 96 -6.89 -28.57 11.47
C LEU A 96 -7.70 -28.17 10.23
N THR A 97 -8.99 -27.91 10.45
CA THR A 97 -9.97 -27.67 9.40
C THR A 97 -10.34 -26.20 9.33
N GLN A 98 -10.30 -25.62 8.13
CA GLN A 98 -10.80 -24.29 7.81
C GLN A 98 -12.18 -24.43 7.17
N PRO A 99 -13.27 -23.98 7.83
CA PRO A 99 -14.59 -23.92 7.22
C PRO A 99 -14.63 -22.83 6.16
N ASN A 100 -15.51 -22.96 5.19
CA ASN A 100 -15.76 -21.90 4.24
C ASN A 100 -16.70 -20.87 4.88
N THR A 101 -16.16 -19.70 5.23
CA THR A 101 -16.91 -18.63 5.90
C THR A 101 -17.47 -17.59 4.92
N ASP A 102 -17.14 -17.71 3.64
CA ASP A 102 -17.62 -16.78 2.60
C ASP A 102 -19.06 -17.11 2.17
N PHE A 103 -19.47 -18.37 2.40
CA PHE A 103 -20.81 -18.87 2.08
C PHE A 103 -21.50 -19.33 3.36
N ARG A 104 -22.59 -18.68 3.74
CA ARG A 104 -23.29 -18.90 5.01
C ARG A 104 -24.79 -19.01 4.81
N ALA A 105 -25.48 -19.55 5.80
CA ALA A 105 -26.90 -19.33 5.98
C ALA A 105 -27.13 -18.73 7.38
N VAL A 106 -27.43 -17.44 7.43
CA VAL A 106 -27.77 -16.74 8.67
C VAL A 106 -29.25 -16.99 9.00
N THR A 107 -29.52 -18.18 9.50
CA THR A 107 -30.85 -18.71 9.76
C THR A 107 -30.89 -19.43 11.12
N LYS A 108 -32.11 -19.62 11.67
CA LYS A 108 -32.33 -20.46 12.84
C LYS A 108 -32.55 -21.94 12.49
N ASP A 109 -32.72 -22.27 11.21
CA ASP A 109 -32.90 -23.66 10.75
C ASP A 109 -31.53 -24.33 10.55
N PRO A 110 -31.17 -25.32 11.40
CA PRO A 110 -29.89 -26.01 11.26
C PRO A 110 -29.79 -26.86 9.99
N ARG A 111 -30.91 -27.21 9.36
CA ARG A 111 -30.93 -28.00 8.10
C ARG A 111 -30.48 -27.12 6.95
N GLU A 112 -30.90 -25.86 6.92
CA GLU A 112 -30.49 -24.90 5.93
C GLU A 112 -28.99 -24.56 6.09
N GLN A 113 -28.53 -24.34 7.33
CA GLN A 113 -27.09 -24.17 7.62
C GLN A 113 -26.28 -25.38 7.13
N LYS A 114 -26.77 -26.61 7.43
CA LYS A 114 -26.12 -27.83 6.98
C LYS A 114 -26.06 -27.93 5.46
N ALA A 115 -27.15 -27.61 4.76
CA ALA A 115 -27.21 -27.66 3.28
C ALA A 115 -26.16 -26.70 2.65
N VAL A 116 -26.00 -25.49 3.17
CA VAL A 116 -24.98 -24.55 2.68
C VAL A 116 -23.58 -25.09 3.00
N ASN A 117 -23.32 -25.53 4.22
CA ASN A 117 -22.00 -26.07 4.61
C ASN A 117 -21.58 -27.29 3.78
N GLU A 118 -22.54 -28.13 3.37
CA GLU A 118 -22.29 -29.29 2.49
C GLU A 118 -22.12 -28.90 1.01
N SER A 119 -22.58 -27.71 0.61
CA SER A 119 -22.47 -27.22 -0.77
C SER A 119 -21.12 -26.60 -1.10
N PHE A 120 -20.37 -26.18 -0.11
CA PHE A 120 -19.09 -25.48 -0.28
C PHE A 120 -17.95 -26.21 0.43
N ALA A 121 -16.81 -26.35 -0.26
CA ALA A 121 -15.67 -27.09 0.26
C ALA A 121 -15.05 -26.44 1.51
N GLN A 122 -14.68 -27.28 2.46
CA GLN A 122 -13.76 -26.93 3.55
C GLN A 122 -12.32 -27.25 3.15
N SER A 123 -11.34 -26.66 3.85
CA SER A 123 -9.93 -26.95 3.65
C SER A 123 -9.32 -27.60 4.89
N ILE A 124 -8.69 -28.76 4.72
CA ILE A 124 -7.88 -29.37 5.78
C ILE A 124 -6.46 -28.81 5.64
N LEU A 125 -6.07 -27.91 6.55
CA LEU A 125 -4.77 -27.25 6.51
C LEU A 125 -3.64 -28.17 6.97
N PHE A 126 -3.93 -29.10 7.89
CA PHE A 126 -2.97 -30.06 8.41
C PHE A 126 -3.64 -31.24 9.10
N SER A 127 -2.89 -32.34 9.27
CA SER A 127 -3.33 -33.54 9.97
C SER A 127 -2.26 -33.98 10.96
N PHE A 128 -2.66 -34.17 12.23
CA PHE A 128 -1.79 -34.57 13.33
C PHE A 128 -2.15 -35.99 13.78
N ASN A 129 -1.14 -36.74 14.22
CA ASN A 129 -1.37 -37.96 14.98
C ASN A 129 -1.62 -37.65 16.44
N ILE A 130 -2.48 -38.44 17.10
CA ILE A 130 -2.68 -38.34 18.55
C ILE A 130 -1.52 -39.06 19.24
N GLU A 131 -0.72 -38.32 20.01
CA GLU A 131 0.45 -38.80 20.73
C GLU A 131 0.09 -39.38 22.11
N ALA A 132 -0.91 -38.79 22.75
CA ALA A 132 -1.50 -39.27 24.00
C ALA A 132 -2.93 -38.74 24.12
N GLU A 133 -3.75 -39.43 24.85
CA GLU A 133 -5.17 -39.08 25.02
C GLU A 133 -5.59 -39.31 26.47
N GLU A 134 -6.33 -38.37 27.05
CA GLU A 134 -6.90 -38.48 28.40
C GLU A 134 -8.26 -37.76 28.44
N ALA A 135 -9.32 -38.53 28.73
CA ALA A 135 -10.69 -38.05 28.66
C ALA A 135 -11.00 -37.39 27.27
N ASN A 136 -11.26 -36.07 27.25
CA ASN A 136 -11.55 -35.31 26.04
C ASN A 136 -10.36 -34.45 25.57
N THR A 137 -9.18 -34.62 26.16
CA THR A 137 -7.98 -33.87 25.85
C THR A 137 -7.03 -34.73 25.04
N LEU A 138 -6.54 -34.17 23.94
CA LEU A 138 -5.62 -34.85 23.04
C LEU A 138 -4.27 -34.11 23.05
N LEU A 139 -3.18 -34.87 23.10
CA LEU A 139 -1.83 -34.33 22.88
C LEU A 139 -1.41 -34.63 21.44
N ILE A 140 -0.98 -33.59 20.71
CA ILE A 140 -0.48 -33.71 19.34
C ILE A 140 0.89 -33.05 19.20
N ASP A 141 1.75 -33.54 18.27
CA ASP A 141 3.00 -32.89 17.88
C ASP A 141 2.69 -31.80 16.85
N LEU A 142 2.86 -30.53 17.24
CA LEU A 142 2.61 -29.35 16.42
C LEU A 142 3.80 -29.01 15.51
N THR A 143 4.98 -29.54 15.78
CA THR A 143 6.24 -29.17 15.14
C THR A 143 6.21 -29.24 13.62
N PRO A 144 5.69 -30.30 12.97
CA PRO A 144 5.65 -30.38 11.51
C PRO A 144 4.78 -29.29 10.89
N PHE A 145 3.73 -28.85 11.58
CA PHE A 145 2.89 -27.73 11.14
C PHE A 145 3.63 -26.40 11.21
N LEU A 146 4.46 -26.20 12.23
CA LEU A 146 5.20 -24.95 12.43
C LEU A 146 6.39 -24.81 11.47
N LEU A 147 6.98 -25.91 11.03
CA LEU A 147 8.15 -25.93 10.14
C LEU A 147 7.80 -25.88 8.65
N ARG A 148 6.59 -25.46 8.27
CA ARG A 148 6.17 -25.33 6.86
C ARG A 148 6.28 -23.87 6.38
N ASP A 149 6.42 -23.69 5.08
CA ASP A 149 6.32 -22.37 4.42
C ASP A 149 4.85 -21.88 4.38
N ALA A 150 4.35 -21.40 5.52
CA ALA A 150 2.97 -20.95 5.65
C ALA A 150 2.70 -19.59 5.02
N HIS A 151 3.75 -18.78 4.79
CA HIS A 151 3.65 -17.44 4.19
C HIS A 151 3.89 -17.44 2.69
N GLY A 152 4.30 -18.58 2.11
CA GLY A 152 4.59 -18.70 0.68
C GLY A 152 5.87 -17.97 0.26
N VAL A 153 6.90 -18.00 1.11
CA VAL A 153 8.18 -17.32 0.88
C VAL A 153 8.84 -17.75 -0.42
N ALA A 154 8.92 -19.07 -0.67
CA ALA A 154 9.52 -19.59 -1.89
C ALA A 154 8.77 -19.12 -3.15
N ASP A 155 7.44 -19.14 -3.11
CA ASP A 155 6.60 -18.67 -4.20
C ASP A 155 6.73 -17.15 -4.42
N ARG A 156 6.81 -16.37 -3.36
CA ARG A 156 6.98 -14.91 -3.45
C ARG A 156 8.31 -14.56 -4.13
N ILE A 157 9.41 -15.18 -3.70
CA ILE A 157 10.74 -14.97 -4.32
C ILE A 157 10.70 -15.30 -5.82
N ARG A 158 10.06 -16.41 -6.19
CA ARG A 158 9.92 -16.84 -7.58
C ARG A 158 9.08 -15.86 -8.40
N LYS A 159 7.90 -15.44 -7.90
CA LYS A 159 7.03 -14.46 -8.56
C LYS A 159 7.74 -13.13 -8.81
N MET A 160 8.58 -12.69 -7.86
CA MET A 160 9.40 -11.50 -7.99
C MET A 160 10.65 -11.68 -8.86
N LYS A 161 10.84 -12.86 -9.46
CA LYS A 161 12.00 -13.21 -10.30
C LYS A 161 13.33 -13.01 -9.56
N GLN A 162 13.36 -13.38 -8.28
CA GLN A 162 14.54 -13.25 -7.41
C GLN A 162 15.20 -14.57 -7.11
N GLY A 163 14.86 -15.63 -7.82
CA GLY A 163 15.45 -16.97 -7.74
C GLY A 163 14.46 -18.06 -7.37
N THR A 164 14.96 -19.29 -7.39
CA THR A 164 14.21 -20.49 -7.07
C THR A 164 14.76 -21.09 -5.78
N TYR A 165 13.86 -21.28 -4.79
CA TYR A 165 14.22 -21.75 -3.45
C TYR A 165 13.25 -22.82 -2.98
N THR A 166 13.75 -23.74 -2.13
CA THR A 166 12.97 -24.78 -1.47
C THR A 166 13.26 -24.80 0.02
N LEU A 167 12.24 -25.04 0.83
CA LEU A 167 12.39 -25.21 2.28
C LEU A 167 13.30 -26.41 2.60
N ASN A 168 14.26 -26.22 3.51
CA ASN A 168 15.17 -27.27 3.99
C ASN A 168 14.89 -27.55 5.47
N GLU A 169 14.21 -28.64 5.74
CA GLU A 169 13.80 -29.04 7.09
C GLU A 169 15.02 -29.28 8.01
N ALA A 170 16.13 -29.85 7.49
CA ALA A 170 17.31 -30.12 8.29
C ALA A 170 18.03 -28.87 8.80
N ARG A 171 17.76 -27.70 8.19
CA ARG A 171 18.27 -26.39 8.59
C ARG A 171 17.19 -25.49 9.21
N SER A 172 16.05 -26.08 9.57
CA SER A 172 14.92 -25.37 10.16
C SER A 172 14.63 -25.90 11.56
N ALA A 173 14.20 -25.05 12.47
CA ALA A 173 13.95 -25.43 13.87
C ALA A 173 12.94 -24.48 14.53
N ILE A 174 12.33 -24.92 15.61
CA ILE A 174 11.51 -24.07 16.48
C ILE A 174 12.40 -22.97 17.08
N TYR A 175 11.87 -21.75 17.13
CA TYR A 175 12.49 -20.61 17.78
C TYR A 175 11.79 -20.35 19.11
N ILE A 176 12.32 -20.99 20.17
CA ILE A 176 11.66 -21.05 21.50
C ILE A 176 11.58 -19.67 22.18
N ASP A 177 12.57 -18.79 21.98
CA ASP A 177 12.59 -17.45 22.62
C ASP A 177 11.37 -16.61 22.30
N HIS A 178 10.75 -16.82 21.14
CA HIS A 178 9.55 -16.14 20.67
C HIS A 178 8.32 -17.06 20.58
N THR A 179 8.42 -18.27 21.10
CA THR A 179 7.26 -19.14 21.29
C THR A 179 6.69 -18.87 22.68
N LYS A 180 5.51 -18.25 22.74
CA LYS A 180 4.93 -17.69 23.97
C LYS A 180 3.44 -17.98 24.09
N ASN A 181 2.94 -17.85 25.30
CA ASN A 181 1.55 -18.13 25.58
C ASN A 181 0.91 -16.99 26.38
N PHE A 182 -0.26 -16.55 25.92
CA PHE A 182 -1.04 -15.49 26.52
C PHE A 182 -2.47 -15.98 26.83
N PRO A 183 -3.26 -15.25 27.64
CA PRO A 183 -4.62 -15.67 27.97
C PRO A 183 -5.56 -15.81 26.75
N LYS A 184 -5.31 -15.06 25.66
CA LYS A 184 -6.17 -15.02 24.46
C LYS A 184 -5.48 -15.46 23.18
N ASN A 185 -4.20 -15.80 23.23
CA ASN A 185 -3.46 -16.28 22.08
C ASN A 185 -2.27 -17.16 22.47
N SER A 186 -1.95 -18.11 21.60
CA SER A 186 -0.73 -18.92 21.67
C SER A 186 0.10 -18.63 20.43
N GLU A 187 1.37 -18.29 20.63
CA GLU A 187 2.28 -17.79 19.64
C GLU A 187 3.46 -18.74 19.44
N PHE A 188 3.67 -19.19 18.22
CA PHE A 188 4.70 -20.15 17.88
C PHE A 188 5.59 -19.58 16.79
N GLU A 189 6.90 -19.65 16.95
CA GLU A 189 7.85 -19.15 15.97
C GLU A 189 8.85 -20.24 15.56
N ALA A 190 9.15 -20.29 14.25
CA ALA A 190 10.13 -21.19 13.68
C ALA A 190 11.15 -20.41 12.85
N THR A 191 12.41 -20.82 12.92
CA THR A 191 13.46 -20.43 12.00
C THR A 191 13.41 -21.36 10.81
N LEU A 192 13.12 -20.83 9.62
CA LEU A 192 13.02 -21.59 8.37
C LEU A 192 14.15 -21.19 7.44
N THR A 193 14.83 -22.19 6.86
CA THR A 193 15.89 -21.98 5.89
C THR A 193 15.49 -22.53 4.54
N PHE A 194 15.61 -21.69 3.51
CA PHE A 194 15.34 -22.02 2.12
C PHE A 194 16.65 -22.12 1.35
N ILE A 195 16.87 -23.21 0.65
CA ILE A 195 18.07 -23.47 -0.14
C ILE A 195 17.79 -23.36 -1.63
N GLY A 196 18.78 -22.85 -2.38
CA GLY A 196 18.66 -22.61 -3.82
C GLY A 196 19.64 -21.54 -4.29
N GLY A 197 19.16 -20.58 -5.07
CA GLY A 197 19.88 -19.34 -5.38
C GLY A 197 20.86 -19.38 -6.54
N ALA A 198 20.92 -20.47 -7.34
CA ALA A 198 21.72 -20.48 -8.57
C ALA A 198 21.30 -19.35 -9.56
N ASP A 199 20.05 -18.92 -9.48
CA ASP A 199 19.41 -17.87 -10.28
C ASP A 199 19.02 -16.63 -9.41
N ALA A 200 19.74 -16.40 -8.30
CA ALA A 200 19.45 -15.33 -7.37
C ALA A 200 19.45 -13.94 -8.03
N GLY A 201 18.33 -13.23 -7.90
CA GLY A 201 18.18 -11.87 -8.40
C GLY A 201 18.87 -10.83 -7.51
N ARG A 202 19.00 -9.61 -8.05
CA ARG A 202 19.74 -8.52 -7.41
C ARG A 202 19.25 -8.15 -6.00
N PHE A 203 17.95 -8.27 -5.74
CA PHE A 203 17.38 -7.92 -4.43
C PHE A 203 17.75 -8.95 -3.36
N VAL A 204 17.73 -10.24 -3.70
CA VAL A 204 18.22 -11.29 -2.81
C VAL A 204 19.73 -11.14 -2.57
N GLN A 205 20.53 -10.96 -3.63
CA GLN A 205 21.97 -10.74 -3.53
C GLN A 205 22.36 -9.57 -2.61
N ARG A 206 21.49 -8.57 -2.54
CA ARG A 206 21.71 -7.37 -1.72
C ARG A 206 21.47 -7.60 -0.23
N VAL A 207 20.56 -8.49 0.14
CA VAL A 207 20.10 -8.65 1.53
C VAL A 207 20.58 -9.95 2.18
N ALA A 208 20.91 -10.97 1.40
CA ALA A 208 21.34 -12.26 1.91
C ALA A 208 22.86 -12.31 2.10
N PRO A 209 23.36 -12.72 3.28
CA PRO A 209 24.80 -13.00 3.48
C PRO A 209 25.34 -14.11 2.57
N SER A 210 24.50 -15.12 2.30
CA SER A 210 24.73 -16.22 1.37
C SER A 210 23.47 -16.46 0.57
N VAL A 211 23.55 -16.33 -0.74
CA VAL A 211 22.40 -16.50 -1.63
C VAL A 211 21.89 -17.94 -1.70
N GLU A 212 22.72 -18.92 -1.34
CA GLU A 212 22.38 -20.34 -1.36
C GLU A 212 21.50 -20.76 -0.17
N ALA A 213 21.41 -19.93 0.87
CA ALA A 213 20.67 -20.25 2.10
C ALA A 213 20.00 -19.00 2.70
N LEU A 214 18.74 -18.84 2.42
CA LEU A 214 17.92 -17.74 2.97
C LEU A 214 17.23 -18.21 4.25
N THR A 215 17.53 -17.55 5.36
CA THR A 215 16.93 -17.89 6.66
C THR A 215 16.06 -16.73 7.14
N LEU A 216 14.82 -17.03 7.51
CA LEU A 216 13.87 -16.08 8.07
C LEU A 216 13.05 -16.74 9.18
N ARG A 217 12.21 -15.96 9.85
CA ARG A 217 11.33 -16.51 10.88
C ARG A 217 9.89 -16.50 10.41
N MET A 218 9.24 -17.63 10.64
CA MET A 218 7.82 -17.85 10.40
C MET A 218 7.09 -17.87 11.73
N HIS A 219 6.04 -17.10 11.86
CA HIS A 219 5.25 -17.01 13.06
C HIS A 219 3.82 -17.53 12.82
N HIS A 220 3.28 -18.23 13.82
CA HIS A 220 1.94 -18.80 13.81
C HIS A 220 1.21 -18.39 15.08
N SER A 221 0.12 -17.66 14.91
CA SER A 221 -0.74 -17.19 16.00
C SER A 221 -2.04 -17.96 16.02
N PHE A 222 -2.37 -18.58 17.15
CA PHE A 222 -3.68 -19.16 17.44
C PHE A 222 -4.40 -18.23 18.41
N VAL A 223 -5.47 -17.58 17.94
CA VAL A 223 -6.12 -16.48 18.63
C VAL A 223 -7.55 -16.83 18.97
N GLU A 224 -7.96 -16.57 20.24
CA GLU A 224 -9.36 -16.65 20.66
C GLU A 224 -10.22 -15.68 19.85
N LEU A 225 -11.30 -16.19 19.27
CA LEU A 225 -12.28 -15.33 18.59
C LEU A 225 -13.03 -14.46 19.60
N PRO A 226 -13.40 -13.22 19.23
CA PRO A 226 -14.23 -12.37 20.07
C PRO A 226 -15.60 -13.02 20.39
N ASP A 227 -16.22 -12.53 21.45
CA ASP A 227 -17.60 -12.92 21.79
C ASP A 227 -18.60 -12.44 20.71
N ASN A 228 -19.83 -12.98 20.76
CA ASN A 228 -20.88 -12.70 19.79
C ASN A 228 -21.69 -11.40 20.09
N ASN A 229 -21.18 -10.51 20.96
CA ASN A 229 -21.89 -9.27 21.33
C ASN A 229 -21.56 -8.08 20.43
N TYR A 230 -20.58 -8.24 19.54
CA TYR A 230 -20.24 -7.21 18.55
C TYR A 230 -21.41 -7.01 17.58
N GLN A 231 -21.73 -5.75 17.27
CA GLN A 231 -22.75 -5.38 16.30
C GLN A 231 -22.06 -4.91 15.02
N PRO A 232 -22.04 -5.73 13.96
CA PRO A 232 -21.50 -5.33 12.67
C PRO A 232 -22.24 -4.13 12.12
N ARG A 233 -21.53 -3.18 11.50
CA ARG A 233 -22.13 -2.04 10.80
C ARG A 233 -22.10 -2.30 9.30
N LYS A 234 -23.23 -2.03 8.64
CA LYS A 234 -23.38 -2.24 7.20
C LYS A 234 -22.36 -1.40 6.43
N TYR A 235 -21.74 -1.99 5.41
CA TYR A 235 -20.88 -1.29 4.47
C TYR A 235 -21.68 -0.36 3.57
N ASP A 236 -21.13 0.81 3.28
CA ASP A 236 -21.63 1.74 2.25
C ASP A 236 -20.44 2.20 1.42
N ILE A 237 -20.57 2.18 0.10
CA ILE A 237 -19.50 2.53 -0.83
C ILE A 237 -18.97 3.95 -0.69
N ARG A 238 -19.70 4.83 -0.01
CA ARG A 238 -19.34 6.23 0.25
C ARG A 238 -18.62 6.43 1.58
N SER A 239 -18.55 5.38 2.40
CA SER A 239 -18.08 5.47 3.80
C SER A 239 -16.56 5.53 3.94
N GLY A 240 -15.82 5.02 2.95
CA GLY A 240 -14.35 4.93 2.96
C GLY A 240 -13.78 3.86 3.87
N TYR A 241 -14.56 2.86 4.25
CA TYR A 241 -14.09 1.75 5.07
C TYR A 241 -13.69 0.54 4.24
N PHE A 242 -12.69 -0.22 4.72
CA PHE A 242 -12.54 -1.61 4.32
C PHE A 242 -13.74 -2.42 4.80
N GLY A 243 -14.10 -3.44 4.04
CA GLY A 243 -15.24 -4.29 4.35
C GLY A 243 -14.91 -5.77 4.33
N THR A 244 -15.71 -6.53 5.08
CA THR A 244 -15.78 -7.98 4.99
C THR A 244 -17.09 -8.34 4.30
N SER A 245 -17.01 -9.14 3.21
CA SER A 245 -18.19 -9.61 2.49
C SER A 245 -18.40 -11.11 2.66
N TYR A 246 -19.64 -11.55 2.52
CA TYR A 246 -20.02 -12.96 2.48
C TYR A 246 -21.38 -13.15 1.77
N PHE A 247 -21.63 -14.33 1.29
CA PHE A 247 -22.91 -14.71 0.68
C PHE A 247 -23.80 -15.39 1.71
N ASP A 248 -24.97 -14.78 1.98
CA ASP A 248 -25.95 -15.29 2.94
C ASP A 248 -27.14 -15.95 2.21
N TYR A 249 -27.10 -17.26 2.15
CA TYR A 249 -28.15 -18.07 1.54
C TYR A 249 -29.43 -18.18 2.38
N GLY A 250 -29.41 -17.70 3.63
CA GLY A 250 -30.60 -17.53 4.47
C GLY A 250 -31.34 -16.22 4.24
N SER A 251 -30.88 -15.36 3.32
CA SER A 251 -31.54 -14.11 2.96
C SER A 251 -32.86 -14.34 2.27
N ASP A 252 -33.82 -13.42 2.46
CA ASP A 252 -35.09 -13.42 1.71
C ASP A 252 -34.81 -13.34 0.19
N ILE A 253 -35.62 -14.02 -0.61
CA ILE A 253 -35.48 -14.08 -2.07
C ILE A 253 -35.50 -12.71 -2.76
N SER A 254 -36.08 -11.70 -2.12
CA SER A 254 -36.14 -10.33 -2.60
C SER A 254 -34.91 -9.50 -2.24
N GLU A 255 -34.03 -10.01 -1.38
CA GLU A 255 -32.81 -9.33 -0.94
C GLU A 255 -31.57 -9.87 -1.64
N PRO A 256 -30.52 -9.02 -1.83
CA PRO A 256 -29.21 -9.52 -2.27
C PRO A 256 -28.64 -10.52 -1.27
N ILE A 257 -28.12 -11.63 -1.78
CA ILE A 257 -27.43 -12.63 -0.93
C ILE A 257 -26.05 -12.16 -0.48
N GLU A 258 -25.40 -11.26 -1.24
CA GLU A 258 -24.13 -10.68 -0.84
C GLU A 258 -24.36 -9.65 0.26
N LYS A 259 -23.75 -9.87 1.40
CA LYS A 259 -23.77 -8.99 2.56
C LYS A 259 -22.37 -8.44 2.80
N MET A 260 -22.28 -7.18 3.15
CA MET A 260 -21.03 -6.48 3.42
C MET A 260 -21.14 -5.68 4.72
N VAL A 261 -20.08 -5.79 5.54
CA VAL A 261 -19.94 -5.03 6.79
C VAL A 261 -18.58 -4.32 6.81
N ILE A 262 -18.51 -3.16 7.47
CA ILE A 262 -17.23 -2.46 7.63
C ILE A 262 -16.33 -3.13 8.65
N ASN A 263 -15.03 -3.02 8.45
CA ASN A 263 -14.04 -3.45 9.43
C ASN A 263 -13.79 -2.31 10.42
N ARG A 264 -14.00 -2.54 11.73
CA ARG A 264 -13.76 -1.53 12.77
C ARG A 264 -13.50 -2.17 14.13
N HIS A 265 -12.84 -1.46 15.04
CA HIS A 265 -12.74 -1.86 16.44
C HIS A 265 -14.09 -1.76 17.13
N ARG A 266 -14.31 -2.62 18.13
CA ARG A 266 -15.44 -2.48 19.05
C ARG A 266 -15.24 -1.25 19.91
N LEU A 267 -16.22 -0.33 19.91
CA LEU A 267 -16.22 0.87 20.73
C LEU A 267 -17.65 1.17 21.20
N ILE A 268 -17.85 1.26 22.51
CA ILE A 268 -19.16 1.45 23.15
C ILE A 268 -19.02 2.56 24.18
N LYS A 269 -19.96 3.52 24.21
CA LYS A 269 -20.00 4.57 25.22
C LYS A 269 -20.31 3.98 26.61
N LYS A 270 -19.68 4.51 27.67
CA LYS A 270 -20.08 4.24 29.05
C LYS A 270 -21.47 4.79 29.34
N ASP A 271 -21.76 5.99 28.85
CA ASP A 271 -23.06 6.62 28.90
C ASP A 271 -23.56 6.91 27.48
N PRO A 272 -24.43 6.08 26.91
CA PRO A 272 -24.95 6.27 25.57
C PRO A 272 -25.80 7.55 25.41
N THR A 273 -26.30 8.11 26.50
CA THR A 273 -27.16 9.33 26.48
C THR A 273 -26.35 10.62 26.47
N ALA A 274 -25.08 10.57 26.88
CA ALA A 274 -24.21 11.73 26.91
C ALA A 274 -23.75 12.13 25.49
N LEU A 275 -23.74 13.43 25.20
CA LEU A 275 -23.17 13.96 23.95
C LEU A 275 -21.69 13.58 23.83
N LEU A 276 -20.96 13.62 24.95
CA LEU A 276 -19.55 13.24 25.02
C LEU A 276 -19.37 12.27 26.19
N SER A 277 -18.97 11.04 25.93
CA SER A 277 -18.77 9.98 26.92
C SER A 277 -17.40 9.31 26.77
N GLU A 278 -16.81 8.88 27.86
CA GLU A 278 -15.69 7.90 27.77
C GLU A 278 -16.20 6.58 27.19
N PRO A 279 -15.35 5.79 26.51
CA PRO A 279 -15.71 4.43 26.12
C PRO A 279 -15.63 3.46 27.29
N VAL A 280 -16.34 2.34 27.20
CA VAL A 280 -16.20 1.21 28.12
C VAL A 280 -14.76 0.68 28.10
N LYS A 281 -14.16 0.57 26.91
CA LYS A 281 -12.77 0.20 26.68
C LYS A 281 -12.21 1.11 25.59
N PRO A 282 -11.14 1.89 25.88
CA PRO A 282 -10.50 2.71 24.83
C PRO A 282 -9.72 1.84 23.83
N ILE A 283 -9.56 2.37 22.63
CA ILE A 283 -8.63 1.85 21.62
C ILE A 283 -7.26 2.41 21.93
N ILE A 284 -6.30 1.55 22.28
CA ILE A 284 -4.95 1.98 22.66
C ILE A 284 -3.95 1.39 21.67
N TYR A 285 -3.08 2.24 21.14
CA TYR A 285 -1.95 1.85 20.32
C TYR A 285 -0.65 2.03 21.07
N TYR A 286 0.30 1.13 20.88
CA TYR A 286 1.59 1.14 21.54
C TYR A 286 2.70 1.27 20.51
N LEU A 287 3.49 2.34 20.63
CA LEU A 287 4.68 2.54 19.80
C LEU A 287 5.83 1.68 20.34
N ASP A 288 6.51 0.99 19.43
CA ASP A 288 7.75 0.24 19.70
C ASP A 288 8.74 1.11 20.48
N ASN A 289 9.12 0.64 21.68
CA ASN A 289 10.02 1.36 22.59
C ASN A 289 11.44 1.53 22.05
N GLY A 290 11.85 0.71 21.05
CA GLY A 290 13.10 0.86 20.30
C GLY A 290 13.12 2.01 19.31
N THR A 291 12.03 2.75 19.12
CA THR A 291 11.99 3.90 18.21
C THR A 291 12.85 5.07 18.72
N PRO A 292 13.82 5.60 17.95
CA PRO A 292 14.71 6.66 18.42
C PRO A 292 14.05 8.05 18.37
N GLU A 293 14.56 8.99 19.17
CA GLU A 293 14.23 10.41 19.01
C GLU A 293 14.96 11.05 17.81
N PRO A 294 14.37 12.03 17.12
CA PRO A 294 13.07 12.70 17.34
C PRO A 294 11.88 11.97 16.67
N ILE A 295 12.11 10.82 16.10
CA ILE A 295 11.11 10.05 15.36
C ILE A 295 10.00 9.58 16.30
N ARG A 296 10.38 9.07 17.49
CA ARG A 296 9.46 8.63 18.53
C ARG A 296 8.39 9.69 18.84
N SER A 297 8.83 10.91 19.16
CA SER A 297 7.92 12.03 19.46
C SER A 297 7.01 12.37 18.29
N ALA A 298 7.53 12.36 17.06
CA ALA A 298 6.73 12.64 15.86
C ALA A 298 5.65 11.60 15.61
N LEU A 299 5.99 10.31 15.73
CA LEU A 299 5.04 9.22 15.51
C LEU A 299 3.92 9.21 16.57
N LEU A 300 4.27 9.44 17.84
CA LEU A 300 3.29 9.57 18.92
C LEU A 300 2.33 10.75 18.69
N GLU A 301 2.86 11.91 18.31
CA GLU A 301 2.06 13.10 18.04
C GLU A 301 1.10 12.87 16.87
N GLY A 302 1.60 12.42 15.71
CA GLY A 302 0.76 12.19 14.53
C GLY A 302 -0.32 11.13 14.76
N ALA A 303 0.02 10.02 15.40
CA ALA A 303 -0.95 8.97 15.72
C ALA A 303 -2.05 9.47 16.67
N ARG A 304 -1.73 10.37 17.61
CA ARG A 304 -2.71 10.95 18.56
C ARG A 304 -3.73 11.88 17.92
N TRP A 305 -3.49 12.35 16.69
CA TRP A 305 -4.45 13.22 16.00
C TRP A 305 -5.83 12.56 15.86
N TRP A 306 -5.91 11.25 15.74
CA TRP A 306 -7.18 10.51 15.65
C TRP A 306 -8.11 10.74 16.83
N ASN A 307 -7.60 11.10 18.03
CA ASN A 307 -8.49 11.42 19.16
C ASN A 307 -9.47 12.56 18.84
N GLN A 308 -9.09 13.53 18.00
CA GLN A 308 -9.98 14.61 17.53
C GLN A 308 -11.18 14.06 16.74
N ALA A 309 -10.96 12.99 15.93
CA ALA A 309 -12.04 12.37 15.16
C ALA A 309 -12.99 11.57 16.07
N PHE A 310 -12.47 10.91 17.11
CA PHE A 310 -13.30 10.23 18.10
C PHE A 310 -14.08 11.21 18.99
N GLU A 311 -13.50 12.37 19.30
CA GLU A 311 -14.24 13.46 19.99
C GLU A 311 -15.39 13.98 19.14
N ALA A 312 -15.19 14.16 17.83
CA ALA A 312 -16.26 14.51 16.89
C ALA A 312 -17.37 13.43 16.83
N ALA A 313 -17.02 12.16 17.04
CA ALA A 313 -17.96 11.03 17.13
C ALA A 313 -18.65 10.91 18.51
N GLY A 314 -18.41 11.85 19.44
CA GLY A 314 -19.02 11.90 20.76
C GLY A 314 -18.30 11.07 21.84
N TYR A 315 -17.00 10.83 21.66
CA TYR A 315 -16.19 10.11 22.65
C TYR A 315 -15.10 10.99 23.27
N LYS A 316 -14.87 10.83 24.57
CA LYS A 316 -13.76 11.43 25.29
C LYS A 316 -12.70 10.36 25.59
N ASN A 317 -11.44 10.64 25.29
CA ASN A 317 -10.32 9.74 25.55
C ASN A 317 -10.45 8.34 24.95
N ALA A 318 -11.18 8.20 23.84
CA ALA A 318 -11.47 6.90 23.24
C ALA A 318 -10.29 6.32 22.46
N PHE A 319 -9.44 7.18 21.90
CA PHE A 319 -8.25 6.77 21.17
C PHE A 319 -6.99 7.29 21.89
N GLN A 320 -6.07 6.40 22.21
CA GLN A 320 -4.88 6.71 22.96
C GLN A 320 -3.65 6.11 22.29
N VAL A 321 -2.50 6.80 22.40
CA VAL A 321 -1.22 6.28 21.92
C VAL A 321 -0.17 6.43 23.02
N GLN A 322 0.51 5.33 23.32
CA GLN A 322 1.49 5.22 24.41
C GLN A 322 2.77 4.56 23.89
N ILE A 323 3.86 4.64 24.64
CA ILE A 323 5.06 3.83 24.40
C ILE A 323 4.81 2.44 25.01
N LEU A 324 5.22 1.38 24.32
CA LEU A 324 5.09 0.02 24.86
C LEU A 324 5.94 -0.12 26.13
N PRO A 325 5.34 -0.50 27.26
CA PRO A 325 6.09 -0.80 28.48
C PRO A 325 7.03 -2.01 28.30
N ASP A 326 8.21 -1.98 28.87
CA ASP A 326 9.19 -3.09 28.80
C ASP A 326 8.65 -4.43 29.36
N SER A 327 7.64 -4.37 30.23
CA SER A 327 6.97 -5.53 30.81
C SER A 327 5.91 -6.16 29.91
N VAL A 328 5.59 -5.55 28.78
CA VAL A 328 4.54 -5.99 27.85
C VAL A 328 5.17 -6.60 26.62
N ASP A 329 4.70 -7.78 26.25
CA ASP A 329 5.12 -8.42 25.01
C ASP A 329 4.24 -7.98 23.83
N PRO A 330 4.81 -7.48 22.73
CA PRO A 330 4.05 -7.04 21.57
C PRO A 330 3.29 -8.17 20.85
N MET A 331 3.62 -9.43 21.11
CA MET A 331 2.93 -10.59 20.54
C MET A 331 1.56 -10.85 21.19
N ASP A 332 1.31 -10.32 22.38
CA ASP A 332 -0.01 -10.43 23.02
C ASP A 332 -1.06 -9.71 22.14
N ILE A 333 -2.07 -10.46 21.71
CA ILE A 333 -3.11 -9.97 20.78
C ILE A 333 -3.88 -8.76 21.31
N ARG A 334 -3.84 -8.51 22.62
CA ARG A 334 -4.56 -7.40 23.27
C ARG A 334 -3.94 -6.02 23.02
N TYR A 335 -2.74 -5.95 22.42
CA TYR A 335 -2.00 -4.71 22.21
C TYR A 335 -1.92 -4.38 20.71
N ASN A 336 -2.49 -3.25 20.29
CA ASN A 336 -2.28 -2.71 18.94
C ASN A 336 -0.89 -2.07 18.86
N MET A 337 -0.18 -2.28 17.75
CA MET A 337 1.24 -1.93 17.65
C MET A 337 1.52 -0.92 16.55
N ILE A 338 2.46 0.00 16.82
CA ILE A 338 3.12 0.85 15.81
C ILE A 338 4.59 0.47 15.81
N ASN A 339 5.03 -0.24 14.77
CA ASN A 339 6.37 -0.78 14.66
C ASN A 339 7.28 0.12 13.82
N TRP A 340 8.52 0.32 14.30
CA TRP A 340 9.58 0.97 13.55
C TRP A 340 10.53 -0.08 12.97
N VAL A 341 10.61 -0.19 11.63
CA VAL A 341 11.35 -1.27 10.97
C VAL A 341 12.46 -0.75 10.08
N HIS A 342 13.52 -1.57 9.95
CA HIS A 342 14.66 -1.30 9.08
C HIS A 342 14.60 -2.20 7.84
N ARG A 343 14.95 -1.63 6.68
CA ARG A 343 14.95 -2.32 5.39
C ARG A 343 16.18 -1.94 4.57
N SER A 344 16.55 -2.77 3.59
CA SER A 344 17.71 -2.54 2.72
C SER A 344 17.52 -1.39 1.74
N THR A 345 16.27 -1.14 1.35
CA THR A 345 15.85 -0.04 0.48
C THR A 345 14.74 0.74 1.15
N ARG A 346 14.48 1.95 0.66
CA ARG A 346 13.25 2.64 1.01
C ARG A 346 12.07 1.84 0.47
N GLY A 347 11.00 1.79 1.22
CA GLY A 347 9.77 1.11 0.83
C GLY A 347 8.59 1.80 1.48
N TRP A 348 7.41 1.32 1.11
CA TRP A 348 6.17 1.83 1.67
C TRP A 348 5.99 1.44 3.14
N SER A 349 5.26 2.26 3.87
CA SER A 349 4.71 1.91 5.18
C SER A 349 3.33 1.29 4.97
N TYR A 350 2.81 0.61 5.96
CA TYR A 350 1.46 0.05 5.88
C TYR A 350 0.82 -0.13 7.25
N GLY A 351 -0.50 0.00 7.28
CA GLY A 351 -1.34 -0.38 8.40
C GLY A 351 -2.15 -1.63 8.05
N ALA A 352 -1.99 -2.69 8.84
CA ALA A 352 -2.70 -3.95 8.68
C ALA A 352 -3.55 -4.27 9.90
N THR A 353 -4.59 -5.08 9.72
CA THR A 353 -5.49 -5.48 10.80
C THR A 353 -5.65 -6.99 10.85
N ILE A 354 -5.75 -7.53 12.06
CA ILE A 354 -6.29 -8.85 12.31
C ILE A 354 -7.76 -8.64 12.67
N ALA A 355 -8.65 -9.04 11.77
CA ALA A 355 -10.09 -8.88 11.94
C ALA A 355 -10.78 -10.26 11.99
N ASP A 356 -11.91 -10.31 12.68
CA ASP A 356 -12.79 -11.49 12.68
C ASP A 356 -13.55 -11.58 11.34
N PRO A 357 -13.27 -12.58 10.49
CA PRO A 357 -13.92 -12.70 9.18
C PRO A 357 -15.43 -12.94 9.25
N ARG A 358 -15.97 -13.24 10.43
CA ARG A 358 -17.41 -13.41 10.63
C ARG A 358 -18.15 -12.10 10.72
N THR A 359 -17.49 -11.03 11.25
CA THR A 359 -18.18 -9.80 11.69
C THR A 359 -17.50 -8.50 11.26
N GLY A 360 -16.24 -8.54 10.81
CA GLY A 360 -15.43 -7.37 10.56
C GLY A 360 -14.90 -6.68 11.83
N GLU A 361 -15.04 -7.29 13.03
CA GLU A 361 -14.46 -6.74 14.25
C GLU A 361 -12.94 -6.79 14.20
N ILE A 362 -12.28 -5.63 14.29
CA ILE A 362 -10.82 -5.55 14.36
C ILE A 362 -10.37 -5.98 15.76
N ILE A 363 -9.57 -7.04 15.82
CA ILE A 363 -9.00 -7.60 17.05
C ILE A 363 -7.70 -6.91 17.40
N LYS A 364 -6.85 -6.68 16.39
CA LYS A 364 -5.55 -6.01 16.54
C LYS A 364 -5.21 -5.19 15.30
N GLY A 365 -4.78 -3.96 15.52
CA GLY A 365 -4.14 -3.12 14.50
C GLY A 365 -2.62 -3.23 14.59
N GLN A 366 -1.94 -3.28 13.44
CA GLN A 366 -0.49 -3.32 13.35
C GLN A 366 -0.01 -2.37 12.27
N VAL A 367 0.64 -1.30 12.68
CA VAL A 367 1.28 -0.32 11.82
C VAL A 367 2.76 -0.67 11.66
N THR A 368 3.29 -0.55 10.43
CA THR A 368 4.70 -0.79 10.11
C THR A 368 5.27 0.41 9.37
N LEU A 369 6.22 1.11 9.98
CA LEU A 369 6.85 2.33 9.48
C LEU A 369 8.32 2.08 9.15
N GLY A 370 8.73 2.37 7.91
CA GLY A 370 10.09 2.13 7.44
C GLY A 370 11.06 3.27 7.77
N SER A 371 12.21 2.95 8.36
CA SER A 371 13.20 3.94 8.81
C SER A 371 13.87 4.73 7.68
N LEU A 372 13.95 4.19 6.48
CA LEU A 372 14.53 4.90 5.34
C LEU A 372 13.60 5.95 4.74
N ARG A 373 12.33 5.95 5.13
CA ARG A 373 11.35 6.93 4.66
C ARG A 373 11.77 8.35 5.00
N VAL A 374 12.12 8.62 6.25
CA VAL A 374 12.55 9.94 6.68
C VAL A 374 13.79 10.45 5.95
N ARG A 375 14.71 9.54 5.58
CA ARG A 375 15.91 9.89 4.82
C ARG A 375 15.59 10.26 3.38
N GLN A 376 14.58 9.62 2.79
CA GLN A 376 14.10 9.94 1.47
C GLN A 376 13.43 11.32 1.43
N ASP A 377 12.55 11.60 2.38
CA ASP A 377 11.91 12.91 2.48
C ASP A 377 12.98 14.01 2.67
N TYR A 378 13.97 13.75 3.53
CA TYR A 378 15.12 14.65 3.71
C TYR A 378 15.88 14.91 2.41
N LEU A 379 16.11 13.88 1.57
CA LEU A 379 16.77 13.99 0.28
C LEU A 379 15.97 14.87 -0.69
N ILE A 380 14.65 14.67 -0.76
CA ILE A 380 13.76 15.50 -1.60
C ILE A 380 13.85 16.96 -1.18
N PHE A 381 13.77 17.26 0.11
CA PHE A 381 13.88 18.65 0.59
C PHE A 381 15.27 19.23 0.39
N THR A 382 16.33 18.43 0.51
CA THR A 382 17.70 18.82 0.17
C THR A 382 17.80 19.23 -1.30
N SER A 383 17.18 18.47 -2.20
CA SER A 383 17.21 18.77 -3.64
C SER A 383 16.57 20.11 -4.01
N LEU A 384 15.60 20.55 -3.22
CA LEU A 384 14.89 21.83 -3.44
C LEU A 384 15.59 23.03 -2.83
N LEU A 385 16.38 22.86 -1.79
CA LEU A 385 16.95 23.97 -1.03
C LEU A 385 18.44 24.22 -1.29
N SER A 386 19.19 23.17 -1.75
CA SER A 386 20.67 23.23 -1.81
C SER A 386 21.30 23.86 -0.54
N PRO A 387 21.11 23.21 0.64
CA PRO A 387 21.16 23.91 1.92
C PRO A 387 22.54 24.01 2.60
N TYR A 388 23.63 23.63 1.92
CA TYR A 388 24.97 23.58 2.51
C TYR A 388 25.77 24.80 2.13
N ILE A 389 25.88 25.80 3.02
CA ILE A 389 26.80 26.92 2.82
C ILE A 389 28.13 26.60 3.53
N ASN A 390 29.25 26.72 2.81
CA ASN A 390 30.57 26.30 3.30
C ASN A 390 30.56 24.84 3.83
N GLY A 391 29.73 24.00 3.25
CA GLY A 391 29.60 22.59 3.57
C GLY A 391 28.86 22.23 4.86
N LYS A 392 28.29 23.22 5.53
CA LYS A 392 27.46 23.03 6.72
C LYS A 392 25.99 23.32 6.40
N PRO A 393 25.04 22.51 6.93
CA PRO A 393 23.63 22.82 6.75
C PRO A 393 23.32 24.15 7.46
N VAL A 394 22.68 25.07 6.71
CA VAL A 394 22.34 26.43 7.21
C VAL A 394 20.92 26.54 7.71
N THR A 395 20.15 25.46 7.61
CA THR A 395 18.74 25.46 7.98
C THR A 395 18.28 24.09 8.47
N ASP A 396 17.41 24.08 9.47
CA ASP A 396 16.72 22.91 9.95
C ASP A 396 15.43 22.63 9.17
N LYS A 397 15.11 23.41 8.12
CA LYS A 397 13.86 23.28 7.35
C LYS A 397 13.65 21.87 6.80
N MET A 398 14.70 21.22 6.27
CA MET A 398 14.61 19.85 5.73
C MET A 398 14.27 18.84 6.81
N ARG A 399 14.94 18.91 7.97
CA ARG A 399 14.69 18.04 9.11
C ARG A 399 13.28 18.26 9.66
N THR A 400 12.88 19.50 9.83
CA THR A 400 11.54 19.88 10.28
C THR A 400 10.47 19.36 9.32
N ALA A 401 10.66 19.53 8.01
CA ALA A 401 9.76 19.04 6.97
C ALA A 401 9.66 17.51 6.96
N ALA A 402 10.78 16.79 7.06
CA ALA A 402 10.81 15.33 7.12
C ALA A 402 10.12 14.80 8.39
N ILE A 403 10.33 15.43 9.53
CA ILE A 403 9.63 15.10 10.79
C ILE A 403 8.13 15.39 10.68
N HIS A 404 7.74 16.47 10.01
CA HIS A 404 6.34 16.80 9.76
C HIS A 404 5.65 15.73 8.92
N ARG A 405 6.33 15.25 7.86
CA ARG A 405 5.82 14.14 7.05
C ARG A 405 5.63 12.87 7.89
N LEU A 406 6.54 12.58 8.85
CA LEU A 406 6.40 11.42 9.73
C LEU A 406 5.16 11.52 10.63
N ARG A 407 4.79 12.71 11.12
CA ARG A 407 3.54 12.89 11.87
C ARG A 407 2.33 12.52 11.02
N GLN A 408 2.26 13.08 9.82
CA GLN A 408 1.17 12.82 8.89
C GLN A 408 1.14 11.35 8.47
N LEU A 409 2.30 10.72 8.23
CA LEU A 409 2.41 9.30 7.91
C LEU A 409 1.93 8.41 9.06
N ALA A 410 2.27 8.73 10.30
CA ALA A 410 1.78 7.98 11.47
C ALA A 410 0.26 8.05 11.59
N ALA A 411 -0.34 9.23 11.35
CA ALA A 411 -1.78 9.37 11.32
C ALA A 411 -2.39 8.52 10.19
N HIS A 412 -1.82 8.56 9.00
CA HIS A 412 -2.26 7.82 7.83
C HIS A 412 -2.29 6.31 8.08
N GLU A 413 -1.17 5.71 8.49
CA GLU A 413 -1.07 4.27 8.72
C GLU A 413 -1.97 3.78 9.87
N VAL A 414 -2.14 4.61 10.91
CA VAL A 414 -3.11 4.32 11.98
C VAL A 414 -4.54 4.33 11.43
N GLY A 415 -4.87 5.25 10.51
CA GLY A 415 -6.18 5.31 9.87
C GLY A 415 -6.58 3.99 9.19
N HIS A 416 -5.65 3.32 8.49
CA HIS A 416 -5.89 2.00 7.94
C HIS A 416 -6.26 0.97 9.01
N THR A 417 -5.58 1.01 10.15
CA THR A 417 -5.85 0.09 11.26
C THR A 417 -7.11 0.44 12.07
N LEU A 418 -7.73 1.60 11.77
CA LEU A 418 -9.08 1.96 12.21
C LEU A 418 -10.16 1.54 11.20
N GLY A 419 -9.78 0.94 10.09
CA GLY A 419 -10.66 0.41 9.06
C GLY A 419 -10.78 1.29 7.81
N LEU A 420 -10.04 2.40 7.70
CA LEU A 420 -10.20 3.37 6.60
C LEU A 420 -9.35 3.02 5.38
N GLN A 421 -9.94 3.15 4.21
CA GLN A 421 -9.27 3.11 2.91
C GLN A 421 -8.62 4.47 2.58
N HIS A 422 -7.80 4.51 1.54
CA HIS A 422 -7.33 5.78 0.97
C HIS A 422 -8.50 6.62 0.46
N ASN A 423 -8.41 7.93 0.67
CA ASN A 423 -9.30 8.91 0.05
C ASN A 423 -8.50 9.91 -0.77
N TYR A 424 -8.44 9.71 -2.07
CA TYR A 424 -7.67 10.56 -2.99
C TYR A 424 -8.40 11.82 -3.46
N ALA A 425 -9.65 12.02 -3.08
CA ALA A 425 -10.39 13.26 -3.37
C ALA A 425 -10.26 14.28 -2.23
N SER A 426 -9.09 14.34 -1.59
CA SER A 426 -8.83 15.15 -0.41
C SER A 426 -8.19 16.51 -0.72
N SER A 427 -7.17 16.55 -1.60
CA SER A 427 -6.47 17.78 -1.99
C SER A 427 -7.39 18.81 -2.64
N TYR A 428 -8.39 18.37 -3.37
CA TYR A 428 -9.46 19.18 -3.95
C TYR A 428 -10.20 20.03 -2.88
N ASN A 429 -10.40 19.52 -1.66
CA ASN A 429 -11.11 20.19 -0.57
C ASN A 429 -10.17 20.43 0.63
N ASP A 430 -9.19 21.30 0.45
CA ASP A 430 -8.26 21.77 1.48
C ASP A 430 -7.58 20.63 2.28
N ARG A 431 -7.19 19.55 1.59
CA ARG A 431 -6.55 18.39 2.24
C ARG A 431 -7.42 17.79 3.35
N ALA A 432 -8.68 17.53 3.02
CA ALA A 432 -9.71 17.12 3.97
C ALA A 432 -9.46 15.77 4.66
N SER A 433 -8.41 15.01 4.26
CA SER A 433 -8.12 13.69 4.81
C SER A 433 -6.62 13.43 4.93
N VAL A 434 -6.21 12.80 6.05
CA VAL A 434 -4.87 12.22 6.19
C VAL A 434 -4.75 10.89 5.43
N MET A 435 -5.87 10.30 4.98
CA MET A 435 -5.89 9.07 4.17
C MET A 435 -5.56 9.30 2.70
N ASP A 436 -5.10 10.47 2.34
CA ASP A 436 -4.52 10.82 1.06
C ASP A 436 -3.00 10.67 1.06
N TYR A 437 -2.38 10.70 -0.13
CA TYR A 437 -0.94 10.86 -0.32
C TYR A 437 -0.63 12.32 -0.66
N PRO A 438 -0.38 13.17 0.34
CA PRO A 438 -0.15 14.57 0.06
C PRO A 438 1.25 14.78 -0.51
N HIS A 439 1.35 15.48 -1.64
CA HIS A 439 2.60 16.10 -2.05
C HIS A 439 2.97 17.21 -1.07
N PRO A 440 4.25 17.43 -0.74
CA PRO A 440 4.64 18.59 0.07
C PRO A 440 4.16 19.89 -0.60
N ASN A 441 3.37 20.69 0.11
CA ASN A 441 2.90 21.99 -0.41
C ASN A 441 3.99 23.04 -0.29
N ILE A 442 4.81 23.10 -1.33
CA ILE A 442 5.94 24.00 -1.49
C ILE A 442 5.63 24.92 -2.65
N PHE A 443 5.93 26.19 -2.50
CA PHE A 443 5.69 27.21 -3.53
C PHE A 443 6.79 28.25 -3.54
N VAL A 444 6.87 29.02 -4.61
CA VAL A 444 7.75 30.19 -4.70
C VAL A 444 6.96 31.39 -4.21
N ASN A 445 7.42 32.03 -3.13
CA ASN A 445 6.76 33.18 -2.53
C ASN A 445 7.01 34.48 -3.34
N GLU A 446 6.37 35.57 -2.94
CA GLU A 446 6.50 36.89 -3.59
C GLU A 446 7.92 37.44 -3.64
N LYS A 447 8.81 36.96 -2.74
CA LYS A 447 10.24 37.33 -2.74
C LYS A 447 11.07 36.45 -3.69
N GLY A 448 10.45 35.48 -4.38
CA GLY A 448 11.13 34.55 -5.27
C GLY A 448 11.89 33.46 -4.51
N GLU A 449 11.53 33.15 -3.24
CA GLU A 449 12.14 32.13 -2.42
C GLU A 449 11.22 30.90 -2.34
N ILE A 450 11.82 29.71 -2.19
CA ILE A 450 11.08 28.46 -1.95
C ILE A 450 10.57 28.44 -0.50
N ASP A 451 9.24 28.39 -0.35
CA ASP A 451 8.53 28.47 0.92
C ASP A 451 8.00 27.10 1.36
N PHE A 452 8.28 26.73 2.63
CA PHE A 452 7.91 25.48 3.29
C PHE A 452 6.88 25.69 4.43
N SER A 453 6.35 26.88 4.60
CA SER A 453 5.53 27.26 5.76
C SER A 453 4.25 26.45 5.91
N LYS A 454 3.69 25.92 4.81
CA LYS A 454 2.45 25.14 4.75
C LYS A 454 2.66 23.75 4.19
N ILE A 455 3.80 23.13 4.48
CA ILE A 455 4.23 21.91 3.79
C ILE A 455 3.25 20.74 3.94
N TYR A 456 2.75 20.47 5.16
CA TYR A 456 1.77 19.44 5.49
C TYR A 456 0.75 19.94 6.50
N THR A 457 -0.37 19.23 6.65
CA THR A 457 -1.35 19.47 7.72
C THR A 457 -0.80 19.05 9.09
N ASN A 458 -1.30 19.67 10.15
CA ASN A 458 -0.89 19.43 11.54
C ASN A 458 -1.97 18.74 12.37
N GLU A 459 -3.05 18.30 11.75
CA GLU A 459 -4.22 17.74 12.41
C GLU A 459 -4.96 16.80 11.49
N ILE A 460 -5.98 16.14 12.05
CA ILE A 460 -6.86 15.25 11.32
C ILE A 460 -7.82 16.05 10.42
N GLY A 461 -8.11 15.54 9.25
CA GLY A 461 -8.94 16.21 8.26
C GLY A 461 -10.44 16.21 8.57
N ALA A 462 -11.18 17.07 7.87
CA ALA A 462 -12.62 17.17 8.01
C ALA A 462 -13.33 15.88 7.57
N TRP A 463 -12.87 15.26 6.46
CA TRP A 463 -13.39 13.97 6.01
C TRP A 463 -13.09 12.86 7.01
N ASP A 464 -11.91 12.83 7.60
CA ASP A 464 -11.51 11.83 8.58
C ASP A 464 -12.43 11.81 9.81
N LYS A 465 -12.79 13.00 10.30
CA LYS A 465 -13.76 13.17 11.40
C LYS A 465 -15.11 12.54 11.03
N ARG A 466 -15.60 12.80 9.83
CA ARG A 466 -16.87 12.26 9.32
C ARG A 466 -16.81 10.74 9.10
N ALA A 467 -15.69 10.23 8.59
CA ALA A 467 -15.47 8.79 8.43
C ALA A 467 -15.48 8.07 9.79
N ILE A 468 -14.78 8.59 10.80
CA ILE A 468 -14.85 8.04 12.17
C ILE A 468 -16.26 8.14 12.77
N MET A 469 -16.99 9.23 12.55
CA MET A 469 -18.39 9.32 12.97
C MET A 469 -19.23 8.21 12.33
N TYR A 470 -19.10 8.00 11.01
CA TYR A 470 -19.80 6.89 10.33
C TYR A 470 -19.46 5.54 10.94
N GLY A 471 -18.19 5.25 11.17
CA GLY A 471 -17.74 3.94 11.68
C GLY A 471 -18.01 3.71 13.15
N TYR A 472 -17.90 4.73 14.00
CA TYR A 472 -17.78 4.55 15.45
C TYR A 472 -18.84 5.28 16.29
N GLN A 473 -19.59 6.24 15.75
CA GLN A 473 -20.63 6.91 16.55
C GLN A 473 -21.62 5.88 17.09
N ASP A 474 -21.88 5.97 18.41
CA ASP A 474 -22.84 5.13 19.12
C ASP A 474 -24.17 5.89 19.23
N PHE A 475 -25.22 5.33 18.63
CA PHE A 475 -26.58 5.91 18.64
C PHE A 475 -27.46 5.35 19.77
N GLY A 476 -26.91 4.46 20.59
CA GLY A 476 -27.64 3.81 21.67
C GLY A 476 -28.32 2.50 21.26
N LYS A 477 -28.66 1.71 22.25
CA LYS A 477 -29.24 0.38 22.03
C LYS A 477 -30.66 0.49 21.47
N GLY A 478 -30.93 -0.24 20.38
CA GLY A 478 -32.28 -0.35 19.77
C GLY A 478 -32.63 0.77 18.81
N VAL A 479 -31.71 1.70 18.55
CA VAL A 479 -31.88 2.74 17.53
C VAL A 479 -31.58 2.13 16.17
N ASP A 480 -32.45 2.35 15.17
CA ASP A 480 -32.14 2.09 13.77
C ASP A 480 -31.16 3.16 13.29
N GLU A 481 -29.87 2.77 13.17
CA GLU A 481 -28.83 3.68 12.74
C GLU A 481 -28.83 3.97 11.24
N THR A 482 -29.54 3.16 10.44
CA THR A 482 -29.51 3.25 8.97
C THR A 482 -29.86 4.64 8.44
N PRO A 483 -30.99 5.27 8.81
CA PRO A 483 -31.32 6.60 8.28
C PRO A 483 -30.34 7.68 8.77
N LEU A 484 -29.80 7.55 9.99
CA LEU A 484 -28.83 8.50 10.54
C LEU A 484 -27.51 8.44 9.78
N LEU A 485 -27.01 7.23 9.47
CA LEU A 485 -25.82 7.03 8.68
C LEU A 485 -26.00 7.52 7.23
N GLN A 486 -27.14 7.27 6.61
CA GLN A 486 -27.45 7.77 5.26
C GLN A 486 -27.47 9.30 5.20
N ASN A 487 -28.07 9.97 6.19
CA ASN A 487 -28.05 11.42 6.30
C ASN A 487 -26.62 11.96 6.45
N MET A 488 -25.79 11.30 7.26
CA MET A 488 -24.37 11.67 7.44
C MET A 488 -23.59 11.60 6.13
N LEU A 489 -23.79 10.57 5.32
CA LEU A 489 -23.13 10.42 4.02
C LEU A 489 -23.65 11.46 3.00
N ALA A 490 -24.95 11.76 3.02
CA ALA A 490 -25.52 12.83 2.18
C ALA A 490 -24.94 14.21 2.56
N GLU A 491 -24.79 14.51 3.86
CA GLU A 491 -24.15 15.73 4.32
C GLU A 491 -22.68 15.83 3.89
N ASN A 492 -21.94 14.70 3.86
CA ASN A 492 -20.56 14.67 3.36
C ASN A 492 -20.50 15.14 1.90
N SER A 493 -21.39 14.60 1.06
CA SER A 493 -21.48 14.99 -0.35
C SER A 493 -21.83 16.47 -0.52
N ASN A 494 -22.75 17.00 0.31
CA ASN A 494 -23.13 18.42 0.32
C ASN A 494 -21.96 19.36 0.66
N ASN A 495 -21.11 18.90 1.56
CA ASN A 495 -19.95 19.67 2.03
C ASN A 495 -18.70 19.46 1.14
N GLY A 496 -18.84 18.78 0.01
CA GLY A 496 -17.70 18.47 -0.90
C GLY A 496 -16.69 17.49 -0.29
N LEU A 497 -17.05 16.75 0.75
CA LEU A 497 -16.22 15.72 1.37
C LEU A 497 -16.43 14.40 0.61
N LEU A 498 -15.87 14.33 -0.60
CA LEU A 498 -15.96 13.15 -1.46
C LEU A 498 -15.07 12.03 -0.94
N PHE A 499 -15.46 10.81 -1.27
CA PHE A 499 -14.63 9.63 -1.11
C PHE A 499 -14.38 8.98 -2.48
N ILE A 500 -13.13 8.90 -2.90
CA ILE A 500 -12.68 8.22 -4.13
C ILE A 500 -11.42 7.42 -3.81
N ALA A 501 -11.49 6.12 -4.06
CA ALA A 501 -10.48 5.15 -3.64
C ALA A 501 -9.38 4.89 -4.70
N ASP A 502 -8.52 3.91 -4.42
CA ASP A 502 -7.34 3.53 -5.19
C ASP A 502 -7.63 3.19 -6.66
N ALA A 503 -8.70 2.45 -6.93
CA ALA A 503 -9.02 1.98 -8.28
C ALA A 503 -9.17 3.13 -9.28
N ASP A 504 -9.71 4.27 -8.83
CA ASP A 504 -9.92 5.46 -9.67
C ASP A 504 -8.68 6.35 -9.74
N ALA A 505 -7.85 6.31 -8.70
CA ALA A 505 -6.71 7.21 -8.55
C ALA A 505 -5.39 6.66 -9.11
N ARG A 506 -5.13 5.34 -9.01
CA ARG A 506 -3.83 4.74 -9.34
C ARG A 506 -3.64 4.41 -10.81
N ALA A 507 -4.70 4.13 -11.55
CA ALA A 507 -4.58 3.72 -12.94
C ALA A 507 -4.02 4.83 -13.83
N ALA A 508 -3.04 4.52 -14.69
CA ALA A 508 -2.51 5.46 -15.67
C ALA A 508 -3.60 5.98 -16.65
N SER A 509 -4.65 5.20 -16.85
CA SER A 509 -5.87 5.57 -17.59
C SER A 509 -6.87 6.38 -16.77
N GLY A 510 -6.60 6.65 -15.49
CA GLY A 510 -7.49 7.38 -14.58
C GLY A 510 -8.09 8.65 -15.20
N PHE A 511 -9.31 8.99 -14.76
CA PHE A 511 -10.09 10.07 -15.39
C PHE A 511 -10.96 10.88 -14.41
N HIS A 512 -10.87 10.58 -13.13
CA HIS A 512 -11.55 11.37 -12.10
C HIS A 512 -10.82 12.70 -11.88
N PRO A 513 -11.49 13.86 -11.94
CA PRO A 513 -10.83 15.16 -11.90
C PRO A 513 -10.21 15.56 -10.57
N TYR A 514 -10.56 14.86 -9.48
CA TYR A 514 -10.16 15.22 -8.12
C TYR A 514 -9.48 14.05 -7.37
N ALA A 515 -9.26 12.90 -8.02
CA ALA A 515 -8.64 11.75 -7.38
C ALA A 515 -7.21 11.54 -7.91
N HIS A 516 -6.25 12.02 -7.15
CA HIS A 516 -4.84 12.04 -7.55
C HIS A 516 -3.93 11.63 -6.39
N LEU A 517 -2.83 10.96 -6.71
CA LEU A 517 -1.76 10.69 -5.76
C LEU A 517 -0.74 11.82 -5.83
N TRP A 518 -0.25 12.27 -4.68
CA TRP A 518 0.85 13.22 -4.59
C TRP A 518 0.57 14.55 -5.30
N ASP A 519 -0.65 15.03 -5.23
CA ASP A 519 -1.02 16.34 -5.78
C ASP A 519 -1.22 17.39 -4.69
N ASN A 520 -1.40 18.61 -5.11
CA ASN A 520 -1.77 19.77 -4.32
C ASN A 520 -2.72 20.63 -5.13
N GLN A 521 -3.44 21.52 -4.46
CA GLN A 521 -4.39 22.45 -5.02
C GLN A 521 -5.73 21.80 -5.42
N SER A 522 -6.73 22.63 -5.50
CA SER A 522 -8.06 22.23 -5.97
C SER A 522 -8.17 22.15 -7.51
N ASP A 523 -7.19 22.70 -8.22
CA ASP A 523 -7.06 22.64 -9.69
C ASP A 523 -5.71 22.01 -10.06
N ALA A 524 -5.75 20.86 -10.71
CA ALA A 524 -4.56 20.08 -11.07
C ALA A 524 -3.58 20.88 -11.96
N VAL A 525 -4.08 21.76 -12.86
CA VAL A 525 -3.20 22.58 -13.71
C VAL A 525 -2.44 23.61 -12.87
N SER A 526 -3.12 24.26 -11.92
CA SER A 526 -2.47 25.17 -10.99
C SER A 526 -1.43 24.47 -10.10
N GLY A 527 -1.73 23.22 -9.71
CA GLY A 527 -0.76 22.37 -9.00
C GLY A 527 0.49 22.06 -9.82
N LEU A 528 0.33 21.78 -11.11
CA LEU A 528 1.44 21.56 -12.04
C LEU A 528 2.27 22.83 -12.25
N ASP A 529 1.61 23.97 -12.45
CA ASP A 529 2.30 25.27 -12.61
C ASP A 529 3.14 25.61 -11.37
N GLN A 530 2.59 25.39 -10.16
CA GLN A 530 3.33 25.57 -8.91
C GLN A 530 4.55 24.64 -8.83
N ALA A 531 4.39 23.35 -9.14
CA ALA A 531 5.48 22.38 -9.09
C ALA A 531 6.59 22.72 -10.10
N LEU A 532 6.23 23.15 -11.33
CA LEU A 532 7.18 23.59 -12.35
C LEU A 532 7.92 24.85 -11.92
N ALA A 533 7.25 25.82 -11.28
CA ALA A 533 7.87 27.02 -10.76
C ALA A 533 8.90 26.69 -9.65
N VAL A 534 8.53 25.81 -8.71
CA VAL A 534 9.44 25.32 -7.66
C VAL A 534 10.62 24.57 -8.28
N ARG A 535 10.37 23.65 -9.21
CA ARG A 535 11.41 22.90 -9.92
C ARG A 535 12.39 23.84 -10.63
N LYS A 536 11.89 24.83 -11.37
CA LYS A 536 12.70 25.82 -12.06
C LYS A 536 13.59 26.58 -11.08
N LYS A 537 13.02 27.10 -10.01
CA LYS A 537 13.74 27.85 -8.98
C LYS A 537 14.82 26.99 -8.30
N ALA A 538 14.50 25.76 -7.94
CA ALA A 538 15.43 24.81 -7.34
C ALA A 538 16.56 24.43 -8.33
N MET A 539 16.25 24.20 -9.60
CA MET A 539 17.26 23.97 -10.65
C MET A 539 18.20 25.17 -10.84
N GLU A 540 17.71 26.41 -10.74
CA GLU A 540 18.53 27.61 -10.79
C GLU A 540 19.52 27.69 -9.62
N GLN A 541 19.15 27.20 -8.45
CA GLN A 541 19.96 27.21 -7.21
C GLN A 541 20.85 25.98 -7.06
N PHE A 542 20.58 24.89 -7.82
CA PHE A 542 21.29 23.63 -7.67
C PHE A 542 22.78 23.75 -8.01
N GLY A 543 23.63 23.26 -7.10
CA GLY A 543 25.08 23.29 -7.23
C GLY A 543 25.76 22.39 -6.20
N GLU A 544 27.06 22.62 -5.93
CA GLU A 544 27.81 21.88 -4.93
C GLU A 544 27.20 21.99 -3.52
N GLU A 545 26.49 23.09 -3.26
CA GLU A 545 25.77 23.35 -2.00
C GLU A 545 24.55 22.41 -1.79
N ALA A 546 24.23 21.56 -2.76
CA ALA A 546 23.27 20.47 -2.58
C ALA A 546 23.83 19.27 -1.79
N ILE A 547 25.14 19.23 -1.53
CA ILE A 547 25.81 18.17 -0.76
C ILE A 547 26.78 18.76 0.27
N ALA A 548 27.07 18.00 1.35
CA ALA A 548 28.01 18.41 2.38
C ALA A 548 29.45 18.40 1.86
N ASN A 549 30.35 19.21 2.49
CA ASN A 549 31.79 19.20 2.18
C ASN A 549 32.37 17.77 2.27
N PHE A 550 33.34 17.50 1.43
CA PHE A 550 34.04 16.20 1.32
C PHE A 550 33.13 15.01 0.86
N THR A 551 31.89 15.31 0.44
CA THR A 551 31.05 14.35 -0.27
C THR A 551 31.49 14.33 -1.75
N PRO A 552 31.71 13.16 -2.37
CA PRO A 552 32.01 13.09 -3.80
C PRO A 552 30.97 13.80 -4.65
N LEU A 553 31.38 14.67 -5.57
CA LEU A 553 30.48 15.43 -6.44
C LEU A 553 29.54 14.51 -7.26
N ALA A 554 29.95 13.28 -7.55
CA ALA A 554 29.09 12.28 -8.17
C ALA A 554 27.78 12.01 -7.40
N LYS A 555 27.73 12.35 -6.10
CA LYS A 555 26.52 12.27 -5.28
C LYS A 555 25.49 13.36 -5.59
N LEU A 556 25.87 14.39 -6.35
CA LEU A 556 24.90 15.36 -6.87
C LEU A 556 23.85 14.70 -7.76
N GLU A 557 24.20 13.61 -8.46
CA GLU A 557 23.22 12.83 -9.22
C GLU A 557 22.09 12.29 -8.35
N ASP A 558 22.38 11.78 -7.12
CA ASP A 558 21.35 11.27 -6.21
C ASP A 558 20.35 12.39 -5.79
N VAL A 559 20.84 13.62 -5.66
CA VAL A 559 20.05 14.78 -5.29
C VAL A 559 19.29 15.36 -6.50
N LEU A 560 19.89 15.28 -7.69
CA LEU A 560 19.28 15.80 -8.92
C LEU A 560 18.05 15.00 -9.36
N VAL A 561 18.04 13.68 -9.18
CA VAL A 561 16.94 12.81 -9.63
C VAL A 561 15.59 13.25 -9.07
N PRO A 562 15.37 13.40 -7.74
CA PRO A 562 14.10 13.87 -7.21
C PRO A 562 13.72 15.28 -7.66
N LEU A 563 14.70 16.18 -7.84
CA LEU A 563 14.47 17.52 -8.34
C LEU A 563 14.03 17.51 -9.81
N TYR A 564 14.70 16.73 -10.65
CA TYR A 564 14.40 16.65 -12.08
C TYR A 564 12.97 16.13 -12.32
N ASN A 565 12.54 15.15 -11.54
CA ASN A 565 11.23 14.51 -11.62
C ASN A 565 10.15 15.17 -10.74
N TYR A 566 10.41 16.32 -10.13
CA TYR A 566 9.58 16.90 -9.06
C TYR A 566 8.10 17.09 -9.44
N HIS A 567 7.80 17.44 -10.69
CA HIS A 567 6.45 17.76 -11.19
C HIS A 567 5.64 16.54 -11.69
N ARG A 568 6.22 15.36 -11.71
CA ARG A 568 5.65 14.18 -12.39
C ARG A 568 4.25 13.78 -11.91
N TYR A 569 3.94 13.93 -10.62
CA TYR A 569 2.63 13.56 -10.08
C TYR A 569 1.55 14.61 -10.40
N GLN A 570 1.91 15.89 -10.41
CA GLN A 570 1.01 16.93 -10.86
C GLN A 570 0.75 16.82 -12.37
N TYR A 571 1.74 16.36 -13.14
CA TYR A 571 1.54 16.00 -14.53
C TYR A 571 0.52 14.88 -14.69
N GLU A 572 0.64 13.80 -13.91
CA GLU A 572 -0.34 12.71 -13.89
C GLU A 572 -1.73 13.23 -13.57
N ALA A 573 -1.89 14.06 -12.54
CA ALA A 573 -3.15 14.67 -12.16
C ALA A 573 -3.79 15.47 -13.31
N VAL A 574 -3.00 16.29 -14.01
CA VAL A 574 -3.44 17.07 -15.18
C VAL A 574 -3.93 16.16 -16.30
N THR A 575 -3.24 15.05 -16.57
CA THR A 575 -3.63 14.15 -17.66
C THR A 575 -4.97 13.45 -17.40
N LYS A 576 -5.41 13.29 -16.15
CA LYS A 576 -6.73 12.75 -15.80
C LYS A 576 -7.88 13.67 -16.21
N LEU A 577 -7.60 14.97 -16.37
CA LEU A 577 -8.58 15.92 -16.91
C LEU A 577 -8.83 15.72 -18.41
N ILE A 578 -7.85 15.17 -19.16
CA ILE A 578 -7.93 14.93 -20.61
C ILE A 578 -8.78 13.67 -20.83
N GLY A 579 -9.97 13.83 -21.39
CA GLY A 579 -11.01 12.80 -21.45
C GLY A 579 -11.65 12.52 -20.07
N GLY A 580 -11.54 13.45 -19.12
CA GLY A 580 -12.01 13.32 -17.76
C GLY A 580 -13.53 13.31 -17.64
N ILE A 581 -14.00 12.62 -16.58
CA ILE A 581 -15.40 12.51 -16.22
C ILE A 581 -15.52 12.75 -14.72
N ASN A 582 -16.36 13.69 -14.31
CA ASN A 582 -16.67 13.93 -12.91
C ASN A 582 -17.81 13.03 -12.46
N TYR A 583 -17.67 12.38 -11.30
CA TYR A 583 -18.66 11.49 -10.68
C TYR A 583 -18.36 11.29 -9.19
N ASN A 584 -19.28 10.69 -8.47
CA ASN A 584 -19.04 10.13 -7.14
C ASN A 584 -19.60 8.70 -7.08
N TYR A 585 -19.33 7.98 -6.01
CA TYR A 585 -19.93 6.66 -5.75
C TYR A 585 -21.40 6.84 -5.39
N SER A 586 -22.25 6.90 -6.41
CA SER A 586 -23.66 7.23 -6.28
C SER A 586 -24.51 6.04 -5.85
N VAL A 587 -25.48 6.28 -4.96
CA VAL A 587 -26.48 5.30 -4.57
C VAL A 587 -27.88 5.84 -4.84
N ARG A 588 -28.82 4.95 -5.17
CA ARG A 588 -30.22 5.36 -5.40
C ARG A 588 -30.82 5.98 -4.12
N GLY A 589 -31.45 7.14 -4.26
CA GLY A 589 -32.05 7.85 -3.12
C GLY A 589 -31.16 8.91 -2.49
N ASP A 590 -29.87 8.98 -2.86
CA ASP A 590 -29.01 10.08 -2.48
C ASP A 590 -29.31 11.31 -3.34
N ALA A 591 -29.77 12.42 -2.71
CA ALA A 591 -30.07 13.65 -3.40
C ALA A 591 -28.86 14.40 -3.95
N HIS A 592 -27.63 14.03 -3.45
CA HIS A 592 -26.37 14.70 -3.78
C HIS A 592 -25.45 13.88 -4.68
N GLN A 593 -25.99 12.86 -5.36
CA GLN A 593 -25.23 12.10 -6.33
C GLN A 593 -24.81 12.98 -7.53
N ILE A 594 -23.52 12.87 -7.87
CA ILE A 594 -22.96 13.51 -9.06
C ILE A 594 -23.19 12.58 -10.24
N LYS A 595 -24.04 13.00 -11.19
CA LYS A 595 -24.20 12.24 -12.44
C LYS A 595 -22.90 12.25 -13.23
N PRO A 596 -22.44 11.10 -13.76
CA PRO A 596 -21.22 11.06 -14.56
C PRO A 596 -21.28 12.11 -15.70
N THR A 597 -20.43 13.15 -15.56
CA THR A 597 -20.43 14.32 -16.46
C THR A 597 -19.05 14.47 -17.10
N ILE A 598 -19.01 14.46 -18.44
CA ILE A 598 -17.77 14.70 -19.19
C ILE A 598 -17.32 16.14 -18.90
N LEU A 599 -16.04 16.33 -18.61
CA LEU A 599 -15.48 17.65 -18.33
C LEU A 599 -15.61 18.57 -19.55
N SER A 600 -15.81 19.87 -19.29
CA SER A 600 -15.96 20.87 -20.34
C SER A 600 -14.74 20.92 -21.27
N ASN A 601 -14.95 21.31 -22.53
CA ASN A 601 -13.87 21.48 -23.48
C ASN A 601 -12.77 22.44 -22.98
N ALA A 602 -13.14 23.50 -22.28
CA ALA A 602 -12.18 24.48 -21.77
C ALA A 602 -11.24 23.89 -20.72
N ILE A 603 -11.75 23.06 -19.79
CA ILE A 603 -10.92 22.36 -18.79
C ILE A 603 -9.97 21.40 -19.48
N GLN A 604 -10.46 20.58 -20.40
CA GLN A 604 -9.67 19.60 -21.12
C GLN A 604 -8.58 20.24 -22.00
N GLN A 605 -8.92 21.34 -22.67
CA GLN A 605 -7.97 22.09 -23.49
C GLN A 605 -6.85 22.71 -22.65
N LYS A 606 -7.18 23.36 -21.51
CA LYS A 606 -6.20 23.91 -20.57
C LYS A 606 -5.27 22.82 -20.05
N ALA A 607 -5.81 21.65 -19.71
CA ALA A 607 -5.03 20.49 -19.25
C ALA A 607 -4.10 19.96 -20.35
N LEU A 608 -4.59 19.85 -21.59
CA LEU A 608 -3.78 19.40 -22.72
C LEU A 608 -2.61 20.34 -23.01
N GLU A 609 -2.85 21.65 -23.01
CA GLU A 609 -1.81 22.66 -23.20
C GLU A 609 -0.73 22.56 -22.10
N ALA A 610 -1.13 22.44 -20.83
CA ALA A 610 -0.21 22.29 -19.71
C ALA A 610 0.62 21.00 -19.83
N ALA A 611 -0.01 19.87 -20.14
CA ALA A 611 0.66 18.60 -20.29
C ALA A 611 1.66 18.60 -21.46
N VAL A 612 1.28 19.11 -22.63
CA VAL A 612 2.16 19.16 -23.81
C VAL A 612 3.36 20.08 -23.60
N ASN A 613 3.22 21.14 -22.81
CA ASN A 613 4.34 22.02 -22.48
C ASN A 613 5.45 21.32 -21.67
N CYS A 614 5.13 20.28 -20.90
CA CYS A 614 6.14 19.49 -20.17
C CYS A 614 7.08 18.74 -21.13
N LEU A 615 6.59 18.29 -22.30
CA LEU A 615 7.37 17.63 -23.34
C LEU A 615 8.31 18.58 -24.13
N SER A 616 8.33 19.86 -23.80
CA SER A 616 9.22 20.81 -24.50
C SER A 616 10.69 20.52 -24.19
N ALA A 617 11.57 20.67 -25.17
CA ALA A 617 13.00 20.51 -24.98
C ALA A 617 13.56 21.39 -23.86
N THR A 618 12.96 22.55 -23.62
CA THR A 618 13.35 23.44 -22.52
C THR A 618 13.05 22.82 -21.16
N THR A 619 11.89 22.19 -20.96
CA THR A 619 11.51 21.54 -19.69
C THR A 619 12.32 20.27 -19.45
N LEU A 620 12.61 19.50 -20.51
CA LEU A 620 13.35 18.24 -20.42
C LEU A 620 14.87 18.42 -20.30
N THR A 621 15.42 19.61 -20.63
CA THR A 621 16.87 19.84 -20.60
C THR A 621 17.36 20.14 -19.19
N ILE A 622 18.38 19.40 -18.74
CA ILE A 622 19.18 19.74 -17.56
C ILE A 622 20.20 20.81 -17.97
N PRO A 623 20.28 21.94 -17.25
CA PRO A 623 21.24 23.01 -17.57
C PRO A 623 22.70 22.52 -17.60
N GLU A 624 23.46 22.99 -18.59
CA GLU A 624 24.87 22.61 -18.81
C GLU A 624 25.73 22.80 -17.54
N ARG A 625 25.52 23.90 -16.82
CA ARG A 625 26.23 24.19 -15.55
C ARG A 625 26.06 23.08 -14.50
N ILE A 626 24.92 22.33 -14.50
CA ILE A 626 24.67 21.21 -13.60
C ILE A 626 25.40 19.97 -14.12
N LEU A 627 25.36 19.72 -15.44
CA LEU A 627 26.03 18.58 -16.04
C LEU A 627 27.54 18.61 -15.79
N GLN A 628 28.14 19.79 -15.82
CA GLN A 628 29.58 20.02 -15.57
C GLN A 628 29.98 19.73 -14.12
N LEU A 629 29.04 19.71 -13.17
CA LEU A 629 29.30 19.42 -11.77
C LEU A 629 29.30 17.90 -11.43
N ILE A 630 28.79 17.04 -12.31
CA ILE A 630 28.57 15.62 -12.02
C ILE A 630 29.63 14.76 -12.71
N PRO A 631 30.74 14.42 -12.04
CA PRO A 631 31.76 13.55 -12.59
C PRO A 631 31.29 12.08 -12.56
N PRO A 632 31.98 11.15 -13.25
CA PRO A 632 31.81 9.74 -13.09
C PRO A 632 31.91 9.31 -11.62
N ARG A 633 31.13 8.30 -11.21
CA ARG A 633 31.17 7.78 -9.85
C ARG A 633 32.51 7.10 -9.55
N PRO A 634 33.17 7.44 -8.44
CA PRO A 634 34.38 6.76 -8.03
C PRO A 634 34.10 5.34 -7.53
N PRO A 635 35.13 4.47 -7.47
CA PRO A 635 35.02 3.15 -6.86
C PRO A 635 34.40 3.22 -5.46
N MET A 636 33.64 2.22 -5.08
CA MET A 636 32.88 2.07 -3.82
C MET A 636 31.65 3.01 -3.67
N TYR A 637 31.43 3.96 -4.56
CA TYR A 637 30.22 4.78 -4.60
C TYR A 637 29.26 4.29 -5.68
N TYR A 638 28.89 3.02 -5.58
CA TYR A 638 27.96 2.39 -6.52
C TYR A 638 26.59 3.11 -6.51
N GLY A 639 25.98 3.15 -7.67
CA GLY A 639 24.62 3.69 -7.81
C GLY A 639 23.61 2.87 -7.00
N VAL A 640 22.69 3.56 -6.36
CA VAL A 640 21.46 2.94 -5.84
C VAL A 640 20.49 2.77 -7.02
N GLY A 641 19.56 1.82 -6.96
CA GLY A 641 18.58 1.56 -8.04
C GLY A 641 17.58 2.71 -8.30
N GLU A 642 17.91 3.93 -7.86
CA GLU A 642 17.10 5.14 -7.99
C GLU A 642 17.72 6.18 -8.93
N LEU A 643 18.71 5.77 -9.71
CA LEU A 643 19.36 6.63 -10.71
C LEU A 643 18.80 6.32 -12.10
N PHE A 644 18.93 7.30 -13.02
CA PHE A 644 18.61 7.07 -14.41
C PHE A 644 19.53 6.00 -15.02
N GLU A 645 18.97 5.16 -15.88
CA GLU A 645 19.76 4.27 -16.72
C GLU A 645 20.66 5.08 -17.65
N LYS A 646 21.86 4.57 -17.96
CA LYS A 646 22.84 5.29 -18.75
C LYS A 646 23.29 4.45 -19.95
N ARG A 647 23.43 5.10 -21.09
CA ARG A 647 24.05 4.52 -22.32
C ARG A 647 25.43 5.09 -22.61
N THR A 648 25.87 6.09 -21.83
CA THR A 648 27.15 6.80 -21.96
C THR A 648 28.25 6.20 -21.08
N GLY A 649 28.06 4.97 -20.60
CA GLY A 649 28.99 4.31 -19.70
C GLY A 649 29.03 4.98 -18.33
N MET A 650 30.19 5.46 -17.89
CA MET A 650 30.36 6.04 -16.56
C MET A 650 29.90 7.50 -16.43
N SER A 651 29.80 8.24 -17.55
CA SER A 651 29.36 9.63 -17.51
C SER A 651 27.85 9.77 -17.27
N PHE A 652 27.40 10.90 -16.74
CA PHE A 652 25.98 11.22 -16.64
C PHE A 652 25.35 11.27 -18.04
N ASP A 653 24.18 10.69 -18.20
CA ASP A 653 23.45 10.64 -19.47
C ASP A 653 22.23 11.56 -19.45
N ALA A 654 22.40 12.78 -19.93
CA ALA A 654 21.34 13.77 -19.97
C ALA A 654 20.23 13.41 -20.97
N LEU A 655 20.57 12.69 -22.04
CA LEU A 655 19.56 12.20 -23.00
C LEU A 655 18.71 11.09 -22.41
N ALA A 656 19.32 10.15 -21.70
CA ALA A 656 18.57 9.08 -21.04
C ALA A 656 17.62 9.61 -19.94
N ALA A 657 18.04 10.64 -19.20
CA ALA A 657 17.18 11.32 -18.23
C ALA A 657 15.95 11.97 -18.91
N ALA A 658 16.18 12.67 -20.01
CA ALA A 658 15.11 13.30 -20.79
C ALA A 658 14.19 12.26 -21.45
N GLU A 659 14.76 11.15 -21.95
CA GLU A 659 13.99 10.04 -22.52
C GLU A 659 13.08 9.40 -21.48
N ALA A 660 13.59 9.12 -20.28
CA ALA A 660 12.80 8.50 -19.22
C ALA A 660 11.60 9.37 -18.80
N LEU A 661 11.80 10.69 -18.67
CA LEU A 661 10.72 11.62 -18.35
C LEU A 661 9.75 11.79 -19.53
N GLY A 662 10.25 11.94 -20.75
CA GLY A 662 9.42 12.05 -21.94
C GLY A 662 8.55 10.80 -22.19
N ASP A 663 9.07 9.59 -22.01
CA ASP A 663 8.29 8.34 -22.15
C ASP A 663 7.23 8.21 -21.05
N PHE A 664 7.54 8.63 -19.84
CA PHE A 664 6.55 8.68 -18.76
C PHE A 664 5.39 9.62 -19.13
N GLU A 665 5.67 10.80 -19.60
CA GLU A 665 4.68 11.81 -19.98
C GLU A 665 3.86 11.37 -21.20
N LEU A 666 4.49 10.84 -22.23
CA LEU A 666 3.82 10.30 -23.42
C LEU A 666 2.96 9.08 -23.07
N GLY A 667 3.40 8.26 -22.13
CA GLY A 667 2.65 7.10 -21.66
C GLY A 667 1.26 7.45 -21.10
N PHE A 668 1.11 8.63 -20.49
CA PHE A 668 -0.20 9.14 -20.08
C PHE A 668 -1.00 9.70 -21.24
N LEU A 669 -0.40 10.52 -22.12
CA LEU A 669 -1.12 11.14 -23.24
C LEU A 669 -1.56 10.13 -24.30
N PHE A 670 -0.74 9.13 -24.58
CA PHE A 670 -1.02 8.06 -25.54
C PHE A 670 -1.56 6.78 -24.90
N ASN A 671 -1.99 6.83 -23.62
CA ASN A 671 -2.65 5.71 -22.99
C ASN A 671 -3.86 5.26 -23.80
N VAL A 672 -3.91 3.97 -24.17
CA VAL A 672 -4.93 3.44 -25.10
C VAL A 672 -6.34 3.58 -24.56
N GLU A 673 -6.57 3.33 -23.27
CA GLU A 673 -7.89 3.46 -22.66
C GLU A 673 -8.35 4.93 -22.64
N ARG A 674 -7.43 5.87 -22.39
CA ARG A 674 -7.69 7.31 -22.50
C ARG A 674 -8.00 7.71 -23.92
N ALA A 675 -7.28 7.20 -24.93
CA ALA A 675 -7.54 7.45 -26.33
C ALA A 675 -8.92 6.95 -26.76
N ASN A 676 -9.30 5.72 -26.36
CA ASN A 676 -10.63 5.15 -26.61
C ASN A 676 -11.73 6.01 -25.96
N ARG A 677 -11.51 6.47 -24.73
CA ARG A 677 -12.46 7.33 -23.98
C ARG A 677 -12.59 8.70 -24.64
N LEU A 678 -11.52 9.30 -25.12
CA LEU A 678 -11.53 10.60 -25.82
C LEU A 678 -12.38 10.54 -27.09
N VAL A 679 -12.25 9.47 -27.89
CA VAL A 679 -13.09 9.23 -29.06
C VAL A 679 -14.56 9.12 -28.66
N GLN A 680 -14.87 8.29 -27.65
CA GLN A 680 -16.23 8.15 -27.14
C GLN A 680 -16.79 9.49 -26.62
N ASN A 681 -16.00 10.23 -25.85
CA ASN A 681 -16.44 11.50 -25.25
C ASN A 681 -16.71 12.56 -26.31
N LYS A 682 -15.86 12.66 -27.36
CA LYS A 682 -16.06 13.56 -28.48
C LYS A 682 -17.36 13.28 -29.25
N ALA A 683 -17.72 12.00 -29.40
CA ALA A 683 -18.98 11.59 -30.03
C ALA A 683 -20.21 11.92 -29.19
N ARG A 684 -20.08 11.98 -27.85
CA ARG A 684 -21.17 12.26 -26.90
C ARG A 684 -21.33 13.73 -26.53
N ALA A 685 -20.22 14.50 -26.60
CA ALA A 685 -20.18 15.89 -26.18
C ALA A 685 -19.23 16.70 -27.07
N LYS A 686 -19.40 18.02 -27.12
CA LYS A 686 -18.49 18.92 -27.86
C LYS A 686 -17.20 19.15 -27.05
N THR A 687 -16.31 18.15 -27.01
CA THR A 687 -15.02 18.20 -26.31
C THR A 687 -13.89 17.84 -27.24
N ILE A 688 -12.63 18.04 -26.76
CA ILE A 688 -11.46 17.52 -27.48
C ILE A 688 -11.57 16.00 -27.64
N GLY A 689 -11.04 15.51 -28.75
CA GLY A 689 -10.86 14.10 -29.05
C GLY A 689 -9.39 13.70 -29.05
N PHE A 690 -9.10 12.43 -29.33
CA PHE A 690 -7.74 11.92 -29.40
C PHE A 690 -6.94 12.57 -30.56
N ASP A 691 -7.59 12.92 -31.67
CA ASP A 691 -7.01 13.72 -32.75
C ASP A 691 -6.40 15.05 -32.26
N ASN A 692 -7.12 15.76 -31.39
CA ASN A 692 -6.61 17.01 -30.80
C ASN A 692 -5.40 16.80 -29.92
N VAL A 693 -5.34 15.68 -29.17
CA VAL A 693 -4.17 15.31 -28.35
C VAL A 693 -2.96 15.06 -29.26
N VAL A 694 -3.12 14.27 -30.33
CA VAL A 694 -2.05 13.97 -31.28
C VAL A 694 -1.57 15.24 -31.96
N ASP A 695 -2.49 16.10 -32.40
CA ASP A 695 -2.14 17.38 -33.04
C ASP A 695 -1.35 18.31 -32.15
N ALA A 696 -1.75 18.42 -30.87
CA ALA A 696 -1.03 19.24 -29.89
C ALA A 696 0.39 18.72 -29.65
N VAL A 697 0.53 17.39 -29.49
CA VAL A 697 1.86 16.75 -29.30
C VAL A 697 2.74 16.95 -30.57
N LEU A 698 2.21 16.69 -31.78
CA LEU A 698 2.95 16.88 -33.01
C LEU A 698 3.35 18.35 -33.22
N LYS A 699 2.46 19.29 -32.90
CA LYS A 699 2.74 20.75 -33.01
C LYS A 699 3.91 21.13 -32.06
N ASN A 700 3.96 20.62 -30.88
CA ASN A 700 4.98 20.94 -29.88
C ASN A 700 6.32 20.21 -30.14
N THR A 701 6.33 19.14 -30.89
CA THR A 701 7.52 18.32 -31.15
C THR A 701 7.94 18.35 -32.59
N TRP A 702 7.30 17.63 -33.50
CA TRP A 702 7.69 17.46 -34.90
C TRP A 702 7.53 18.73 -35.77
N TYR A 703 6.60 19.61 -35.41
CA TYR A 703 6.32 20.83 -36.19
C TYR A 703 6.96 22.06 -35.60
N SER A 704 7.65 21.95 -34.47
CA SER A 704 8.46 23.00 -33.87
C SER A 704 9.90 22.99 -34.44
N PRO A 705 10.56 24.14 -34.56
CA PRO A 705 11.96 24.20 -34.91
C PRO A 705 12.84 23.39 -33.96
N ILE A 706 13.87 22.74 -34.46
CA ILE A 706 14.86 22.04 -33.63
C ILE A 706 15.88 23.05 -33.13
N PRO A 707 16.03 23.25 -31.81
CA PRO A 707 17.06 24.14 -31.25
C PRO A 707 18.48 23.61 -31.51
N GLU A 708 19.47 24.46 -31.27
CA GLU A 708 20.88 24.05 -31.30
C GLU A 708 21.29 23.31 -29.98
N GLY A 709 22.38 22.56 -30.07
CA GLY A 709 23.02 21.91 -28.93
C GLY A 709 22.20 20.80 -28.29
N LEU A 710 22.33 20.64 -26.95
CA LEU A 710 21.68 19.58 -26.17
C LEU A 710 20.14 19.61 -26.28
N GLN A 711 19.54 20.79 -26.30
CA GLN A 711 18.10 20.94 -26.49
C GLN A 711 17.63 20.37 -27.81
N GLY A 712 18.40 20.58 -28.90
CA GLY A 712 18.09 20.01 -30.19
C GLY A 712 18.15 18.47 -30.19
N SER A 713 19.17 17.90 -29.57
CA SER A 713 19.28 16.44 -29.40
C SER A 713 18.11 15.84 -28.60
N ILE A 714 17.71 16.52 -27.52
CA ILE A 714 16.54 16.12 -26.72
C ILE A 714 15.25 16.21 -27.54
N GLN A 715 15.07 17.30 -28.33
CA GLN A 715 13.91 17.44 -29.20
C GLN A 715 13.84 16.31 -30.22
N GLN A 716 14.96 16.02 -30.90
CA GLN A 716 15.02 14.92 -31.88
C GLN A 716 14.67 13.58 -31.23
N GLN A 717 15.16 13.32 -30.03
CA GLN A 717 14.82 12.12 -29.25
C GLN A 717 13.32 12.06 -28.89
N THR A 718 12.76 13.15 -28.36
CA THR A 718 11.32 13.25 -28.07
C THR A 718 10.47 13.05 -29.32
N GLN A 719 10.89 13.56 -30.49
CA GLN A 719 10.23 13.31 -31.78
C GLN A 719 10.20 11.82 -32.10
N GLN A 720 11.31 11.09 -31.91
CA GLN A 720 11.35 9.65 -32.15
C GLN A 720 10.48 8.85 -31.12
N GLN A 721 10.41 9.30 -29.88
CA GLN A 721 9.51 8.72 -28.88
C GLN A 721 8.04 8.92 -29.28
N VAL A 722 7.65 10.14 -29.67
CA VAL A 722 6.29 10.43 -30.18
C VAL A 722 5.94 9.54 -31.37
N LEU A 723 6.87 9.35 -32.32
CA LEU A 723 6.65 8.43 -33.43
C LEU A 723 6.47 6.98 -32.98
N SER A 724 7.28 6.52 -32.01
CA SER A 724 7.14 5.18 -31.41
C SER A 724 5.76 4.97 -30.80
N TRP A 725 5.29 5.94 -30.02
CA TRP A 725 3.97 5.89 -29.40
C TRP A 725 2.84 5.88 -30.42
N LEU A 726 2.90 6.74 -31.46
CA LEU A 726 1.90 6.76 -32.54
C LEU A 726 1.83 5.43 -33.28
N LEU A 727 2.98 4.89 -33.67
CA LEU A 727 3.07 3.59 -34.34
C LEU A 727 2.58 2.46 -33.45
N GLY A 728 2.97 2.46 -32.16
CA GLY A 728 2.55 1.45 -31.20
C GLY A 728 1.04 1.45 -30.95
N VAL A 729 0.43 2.64 -30.75
CA VAL A 729 -1.02 2.77 -30.55
C VAL A 729 -1.78 2.35 -31.81
N SER A 730 -1.27 2.68 -33.01
CA SER A 730 -1.90 2.29 -34.28
C SER A 730 -2.03 0.77 -34.47
N GLN A 731 -1.15 0.01 -33.80
CA GLN A 731 -1.08 -1.45 -33.91
C GLN A 731 -1.62 -2.17 -32.66
N SER A 732 -1.91 -1.43 -31.58
CA SER A 732 -2.40 -2.01 -30.32
C SER A 732 -3.71 -2.78 -30.52
N THR A 733 -3.79 -3.98 -29.97
CA THR A 733 -5.02 -4.79 -29.96
C THR A 733 -6.15 -4.13 -29.16
N ASP A 734 -5.79 -3.35 -28.14
CA ASP A 734 -6.70 -2.71 -27.19
C ASP A 734 -7.26 -1.37 -27.70
N ALA A 735 -6.65 -0.79 -28.75
CA ALA A 735 -7.14 0.43 -29.39
C ALA A 735 -8.35 0.13 -30.28
N ASN A 736 -9.41 0.94 -30.14
CA ASN A 736 -10.57 0.83 -31.01
C ASN A 736 -10.22 1.27 -32.45
N TYR A 737 -11.11 0.97 -33.39
CA TYR A 737 -10.88 1.23 -34.80
C TYR A 737 -10.62 2.72 -35.08
N GLU A 738 -11.37 3.62 -34.46
CA GLU A 738 -11.26 5.06 -34.68
C GLU A 738 -9.92 5.63 -34.20
N VAL A 739 -9.44 5.17 -33.01
CA VAL A 739 -8.10 5.53 -32.48
C VAL A 739 -7.01 5.11 -33.48
N LYS A 740 -7.08 3.87 -34.00
CA LYS A 740 -6.14 3.40 -35.03
C LYS A 740 -6.17 4.22 -36.28
N THR A 741 -7.38 4.61 -36.72
CA THR A 741 -7.57 5.45 -37.92
C THR A 741 -6.94 6.83 -37.72
N ILE A 742 -7.17 7.47 -36.54
CA ILE A 742 -6.56 8.75 -36.20
C ILE A 742 -5.03 8.63 -36.21
N CYS A 743 -4.45 7.63 -35.55
CA CYS A 743 -3.01 7.44 -35.57
C CYS A 743 -2.45 7.29 -37.01
N ASN A 744 -3.07 6.43 -37.81
CA ASN A 744 -2.62 6.18 -39.16
C ASN A 744 -2.73 7.43 -40.07
N ASP A 745 -3.77 8.23 -39.89
CA ASP A 745 -3.93 9.49 -40.63
C ASP A 745 -2.85 10.50 -40.22
N LYS A 746 -2.61 10.68 -38.93
CA LYS A 746 -1.55 11.57 -38.42
C LYS A 746 -0.14 11.10 -38.76
N ILE A 747 0.11 9.81 -38.88
CA ILE A 747 1.37 9.26 -39.38
C ILE A 747 1.53 9.60 -40.87
N LYS A 748 0.46 9.56 -41.68
CA LYS A 748 0.51 9.97 -43.11
C LYS A 748 0.80 11.48 -43.25
N GLU A 749 0.14 12.33 -42.46
CA GLU A 749 0.40 13.77 -42.44
C GLU A 749 1.87 14.03 -42.04
N LEU A 750 2.37 13.37 -40.99
CA LEU A 750 3.76 13.47 -40.56
C LEU A 750 4.73 13.02 -41.69
N LYS A 751 4.45 11.92 -42.37
CA LYS A 751 5.27 11.43 -43.49
C LYS A 751 5.40 12.45 -44.59
N VAL A 752 4.32 13.16 -44.97
CA VAL A 752 4.35 14.25 -45.96
C VAL A 752 5.25 15.39 -45.48
N LYS A 753 5.10 15.80 -44.22
CA LYS A 753 5.92 16.85 -43.61
C LYS A 753 7.41 16.47 -43.59
N LEU A 754 7.75 15.27 -43.16
CA LEU A 754 9.11 14.74 -43.09
C LEU A 754 9.75 14.68 -44.49
N SER A 755 8.99 14.30 -45.51
CA SER A 755 9.46 14.26 -46.89
C SER A 755 9.81 15.66 -47.46
N ALA A 756 9.10 16.70 -46.98
CA ALA A 756 9.42 18.09 -47.30
C ALA A 756 10.67 18.56 -46.56
N LEU A 757 10.75 18.28 -45.23
CA LEU A 757 11.89 18.63 -44.38
C LEU A 757 13.18 17.96 -44.84
N LEU A 758 13.12 16.72 -45.30
CA LEU A 758 14.27 15.99 -45.87
C LEU A 758 14.94 16.72 -47.04
N LYS A 759 14.19 17.60 -47.79
CA LYS A 759 14.67 18.39 -48.91
C LYS A 759 15.12 19.79 -48.51
N SER A 760 14.53 20.37 -47.44
CA SER A 760 14.72 21.76 -47.05
C SER A 760 15.68 21.96 -45.88
N ASP A 761 15.79 20.97 -44.99
CA ASP A 761 16.65 21.04 -43.81
C ASP A 761 17.77 19.99 -43.89
N MET A 762 18.89 20.40 -44.43
CA MET A 762 20.07 19.55 -44.63
C MET A 762 20.76 19.19 -43.31
N THR A 763 20.63 20.03 -42.29
CA THR A 763 21.25 19.82 -40.95
C THR A 763 20.70 18.57 -40.26
N HIS A 764 19.39 18.36 -40.34
CA HIS A 764 18.73 17.25 -39.68
C HIS A 764 18.28 16.12 -40.63
N LYS A 765 18.86 16.09 -41.83
CA LYS A 765 18.49 15.16 -42.91
C LYS A 765 18.49 13.69 -42.43
N ALA A 766 19.52 13.25 -41.71
CA ALA A 766 19.64 11.88 -41.24
C ALA A 766 18.51 11.52 -40.27
N HIS A 767 18.12 12.46 -39.39
CA HIS A 767 17.03 12.30 -38.44
C HIS A 767 15.67 12.09 -39.13
N TYR A 768 15.39 12.92 -40.15
CA TYR A 768 14.15 12.80 -40.92
C TYR A 768 14.12 11.52 -41.78
N ALA A 769 15.28 11.13 -42.38
CA ALA A 769 15.40 9.90 -43.13
C ALA A 769 15.11 8.68 -42.26
N TYR A 770 15.66 8.61 -41.05
CA TYR A 770 15.42 7.53 -40.10
C TYR A 770 13.94 7.45 -39.66
N ALA A 771 13.30 8.59 -39.41
CA ALA A 771 11.88 8.61 -39.07
C ALA A 771 11.01 8.10 -40.25
N LEU A 772 11.34 8.49 -41.50
CA LEU A 772 10.67 7.98 -42.71
C LEU A 772 10.88 6.49 -42.92
N GLU A 773 12.08 5.97 -42.66
CA GLU A 773 12.36 4.53 -42.68
C GLU A 773 11.48 3.77 -41.71
N ARG A 774 11.36 4.23 -40.44
CA ARG A 774 10.50 3.62 -39.43
C ARG A 774 9.02 3.63 -39.83
N ILE A 775 8.54 4.72 -40.41
CA ILE A 775 7.16 4.82 -40.94
C ILE A 775 6.92 3.84 -42.08
N ASN A 776 7.88 3.69 -43.00
CA ASN A 776 7.75 2.84 -44.19
C ASN A 776 7.88 1.32 -43.86
N ASN A 777 8.63 1.00 -42.82
CA ASN A 777 8.93 -0.38 -42.39
C ASN A 777 8.51 -0.60 -40.94
N PRO A 778 7.22 -0.62 -40.63
CA PRO A 778 6.73 -0.74 -39.26
C PRO A 778 6.78 -2.21 -38.74
N LYS A 779 7.91 -2.91 -38.98
CA LYS A 779 8.09 -4.28 -38.49
C LYS A 779 8.41 -4.25 -37.00
N ASP A 780 7.81 -5.21 -36.27
CA ASP A 780 8.05 -5.44 -34.80
C ASP A 780 7.81 -4.23 -33.88
N ILE A 781 6.89 -3.34 -34.29
CA ILE A 781 6.51 -2.21 -33.42
C ILE A 781 5.51 -2.69 -32.37
N THR A 782 5.94 -2.67 -31.12
CA THR A 782 5.08 -2.84 -29.96
C THR A 782 4.80 -1.49 -29.31
N LEU A 783 3.72 -1.40 -28.56
CA LEU A 783 3.45 -0.22 -27.73
C LEU A 783 4.66 0.01 -26.79
N PRO A 784 5.25 1.21 -26.77
CA PRO A 784 6.35 1.48 -25.87
C PRO A 784 5.94 1.19 -24.42
N LYS A 785 6.83 0.59 -23.66
CA LYS A 785 6.70 0.50 -22.22
C LYS A 785 7.42 1.70 -21.63
N PRO A 786 6.77 2.56 -20.83
CA PRO A 786 7.45 3.67 -20.20
C PRO A 786 8.70 3.18 -19.49
N THR A 787 9.81 3.81 -19.74
CA THR A 787 11.03 3.54 -19.01
C THR A 787 10.77 3.85 -17.54
N SER A 788 11.18 2.96 -16.64
CA SER A 788 11.03 3.18 -15.19
C SER A 788 11.73 4.50 -14.83
N ILE A 789 10.96 5.52 -14.47
CA ILE A 789 11.55 6.75 -13.93
C ILE A 789 12.17 6.42 -12.58
N ALA A 790 13.42 6.84 -12.43
CA ALA A 790 14.10 6.70 -11.15
C ALA A 790 13.28 7.33 -10.02
N PRO A 791 13.00 6.61 -8.95
CA PRO A 791 12.14 7.08 -7.90
C PRO A 791 12.81 8.22 -7.12
N GLY A 792 12.36 9.41 -7.27
CA GLY A 792 12.78 10.60 -6.53
C GLY A 792 11.63 11.24 -5.76
N ALA A 793 10.53 10.53 -5.61
CA ALA A 793 9.32 11.04 -5.00
C ALA A 793 9.01 10.34 -3.68
N PRO A 794 8.14 10.91 -2.85
CA PRO A 794 7.60 10.26 -1.67
C PRO A 794 6.99 8.89 -2.04
N ILE A 795 7.13 7.93 -1.15
CA ILE A 795 6.56 6.59 -1.34
C ILE A 795 5.26 6.52 -0.54
N GLY A 796 4.20 6.03 -1.15
CA GLY A 796 2.92 5.76 -0.52
C GLY A 796 2.96 4.52 0.39
N CYS A 797 1.81 4.08 0.86
CA CYS A 797 1.61 2.75 1.39
C CYS A 797 1.13 1.80 0.28
N ASP A 798 1.43 0.54 0.45
CA ASP A 798 0.88 -0.51 -0.40
C ASP A 798 -0.48 -0.93 0.18
N VAL A 799 -1.44 -1.10 -0.70
CA VAL A 799 -2.74 -1.67 -0.38
C VAL A 799 -2.93 -2.79 -1.39
N ASP A 800 -2.59 -3.98 -0.99
CA ASP A 800 -2.95 -5.19 -1.72
C ASP A 800 -4.40 -5.60 -1.40
#